data_87aa50cae440dd0e4caed8498575b719
#
_entry.id   87aa50cae440dd0e4caed8498575b719
#
_cell.length_a   1.000
_cell.length_b   1.000
_cell.length_c   1.000
_cell.angle_alpha   90.00
_cell.angle_beta   90.00
_cell.angle_gamma   90.00
#
_symmetry.space_group_name_H-M   'P 1'
#
loop_
_entity.id
_entity.type
_entity.pdbx_description
1 polymer ?
#
loop_
_entity_poly.entity_id
_entity_poly.type
_entity_poly.pdbx_seq_one_letter_code
_entity_poly.pdbx_strand_id
1 'polypeptide(L)'
;MADNKKTPKNTPIAVKNMQDLAKSTASGMQSLAKKTAKGAQSIAKSTAESVKRAQIKKEIIKESGGSQKSQKPVKKKVKKKTKRTGINLKFLGGALLRKMAKGGALQLGSNAEEVNKLNVFPVPDGDTGDNMRMTIESGIAAIENIDSDDLAEVMKALSHGMLLGARGNSGVILSQFFAGTAKGLEKEEKADAATFGHALQIGVKQAYSSVMTPTEGTILTVAREAVEYAVSRITPESTIRSLFADLVKEMHASLDRTPEILTVLKEAGVVDSGGAGLLYIMDGFNRVLNGEEIDGQSLTEKISSSPSASENVFEFGPDSVMEFGYCTECLLRLQNAKTDIDAFDVEGLKAFLASLGDSIVAFKTDSIVKLHVHTFTPEKVLEHCRKYGEFLTIKIENMSVQHSENSEDKKEDTEKKPIEAPKPDEPKKPYGIVTVSNGPGVNALFTDLGVDCIVEGGQTQNPSTNDFLDAFATVNAEHIFVFPNNGNIFMAASQAADLWENAKVHVIPSKNIGMGYVAISSADLSGEDVEAIIAEMNDAMKRVTTGYISPSIRDAEMNGISIAEGDTIGIIDKEIVLSQKERKDAAHELASMLLDIPEKFMLTVFVGADASEEEKSELEAFLAEKYPDDEVYFIDGGQDIYPFIFVAE
;
A
#
# COMPACT_ATOMS: atom_id res chain seq x y z
N MET A 1 -17.79 86.94 -0.04
CA MET A 1 -16.90 86.45 1.03
C MET A 1 -16.32 85.16 0.51
N ALA A 2 -15.04 85.19 0.21
CA ALA A 2 -14.40 84.28 -0.69
C ALA A 2 -13.89 83.04 0.06
N ASP A 3 -14.27 81.83 -0.43
CA ASP A 3 -13.70 80.54 -0.03
C ASP A 3 -12.51 80.17 -0.91
N ASN A 4 -11.38 80.05 -0.28
CA ASN A 4 -10.11 79.63 -0.90
C ASN A 4 -9.95 78.13 -0.79
N LYS A 5 -10.26 77.38 -1.83
CA LYS A 5 -9.93 75.98 -1.96
C LYS A 5 -8.48 75.79 -2.47
N LYS A 6 -7.59 75.30 -1.61
CA LYS A 6 -6.27 74.76 -2.01
C LYS A 6 -6.38 73.36 -2.48
N THR A 7 -6.04 73.09 -3.71
CA THR A 7 -5.80 71.75 -4.28
C THR A 7 -4.42 71.22 -3.87
N PRO A 8 -4.27 69.97 -3.52
CA PRO A 8 -2.95 69.38 -3.26
C PRO A 8 -2.27 68.93 -4.57
N LYS A 9 -1.02 69.32 -4.70
CA LYS A 9 -0.11 68.85 -5.76
C LYS A 9 0.28 67.39 -5.49
N ASN A 10 -0.18 66.49 -6.32
CA ASN A 10 0.34 65.12 -6.40
C ASN A 10 1.26 64.97 -7.61
N THR A 11 2.33 64.23 -7.36
CA THR A 11 3.15 63.44 -8.28
C THR A 11 4.58 63.94 -8.50
N PRO A 12 5.55 63.06 -8.09
CA PRO A 12 6.28 62.20 -9.05
C PRO A 12 6.69 60.82 -8.54
N ILE A 13 6.05 60.20 -7.52
CA ILE A 13 6.47 58.90 -6.98
C ILE A 13 5.97 57.72 -7.84
N ALA A 14 4.81 57.80 -8.46
CA ALA A 14 4.23 56.72 -9.25
C ALA A 14 4.99 56.41 -10.55
N VAL A 15 5.57 57.40 -11.20
CA VAL A 15 6.31 57.21 -12.47
C VAL A 15 7.68 56.55 -12.26
N LYS A 16 8.33 56.78 -11.12
CA LYS A 16 9.61 56.18 -10.79
C LYS A 16 9.46 54.70 -10.48
N ASN A 17 8.39 54.33 -9.77
CA ASN A 17 8.08 52.90 -9.46
C ASN A 17 7.72 52.08 -10.70
N MET A 18 7.07 52.64 -11.69
CA MET A 18 6.77 51.96 -12.97
C MET A 18 8.04 51.74 -13.82
N GLN A 19 8.99 52.66 -13.80
CA GLN A 19 10.27 52.49 -14.53
C GLN A 19 11.19 51.45 -13.86
N ASP A 20 11.18 51.38 -12.54
CA ASP A 20 11.95 50.37 -11.80
C ASP A 20 11.35 48.97 -11.92
N LEU A 21 10.02 48.84 -11.95
CA LEU A 21 9.32 47.58 -12.22
C LEU A 21 9.58 47.08 -13.66
N ALA A 22 9.58 47.98 -14.65
CA ALA A 22 9.90 47.62 -16.03
C ALA A 22 11.36 47.17 -16.25
N LYS A 23 12.30 47.71 -15.48
CA LYS A 23 13.71 47.28 -15.50
C LYS A 23 13.91 45.92 -14.83
N SER A 24 13.20 45.67 -13.74
CA SER A 24 13.21 44.37 -13.05
C SER A 24 12.65 43.23 -13.92
N THR A 25 11.51 43.48 -14.60
CA THR A 25 10.89 42.52 -15.52
C THR A 25 11.78 42.24 -16.74
N ALA A 26 12.42 43.23 -17.31
CA ALA A 26 13.33 43.04 -18.44
C ALA A 26 14.61 42.27 -18.05
N SER A 27 15.12 42.45 -16.83
CA SER A 27 16.25 41.70 -16.29
C SER A 27 15.89 40.23 -16.03
N GLY A 28 14.67 40.00 -15.48
CA GLY A 28 14.11 38.63 -15.26
C GLY A 28 13.94 37.88 -16.57
N MET A 29 13.39 38.49 -17.61
CA MET A 29 13.24 37.89 -18.94
C MET A 29 14.58 37.55 -19.62
N GLN A 30 15.61 38.39 -19.47
CA GLN A 30 16.94 38.11 -19.98
C GLN A 30 17.65 36.96 -19.24
N SER A 31 17.41 36.83 -17.94
CA SER A 31 17.91 35.73 -17.13
C SER A 31 17.23 34.40 -17.53
N LEU A 32 15.93 34.41 -17.72
CA LEU A 32 15.15 33.26 -18.15
C LEU A 32 15.56 32.78 -19.56
N ALA A 33 15.75 33.71 -20.49
CA ALA A 33 16.21 33.40 -21.85
C ALA A 33 17.64 32.79 -21.87
N LYS A 34 18.52 33.22 -20.97
CA LYS A 34 19.88 32.61 -20.82
C LYS A 34 19.82 31.21 -20.21
N LYS A 35 18.90 30.94 -19.23
CA LYS A 35 18.68 29.62 -18.65
C LYS A 35 18.12 28.64 -19.69
N THR A 36 17.12 29.07 -20.48
CA THR A 36 16.51 28.24 -21.55
C THR A 36 17.51 27.91 -22.65
N ALA A 37 18.37 28.85 -23.05
CA ALA A 37 19.42 28.60 -24.04
C ALA A 37 20.50 27.61 -23.52
N LYS A 38 20.87 27.67 -22.23
CA LYS A 38 21.77 26.68 -21.63
C LYS A 38 21.13 25.29 -21.53
N GLY A 39 19.85 25.20 -21.16
CA GLY A 39 19.10 23.94 -21.14
C GLY A 39 19.02 23.28 -22.51
N ALA A 40 18.72 24.06 -23.56
CA ALA A 40 18.69 23.57 -24.95
C ALA A 40 20.06 23.07 -25.44
N GLN A 41 21.16 23.71 -25.05
CA GLN A 41 22.52 23.26 -25.37
C GLN A 41 22.90 21.97 -24.63
N SER A 42 22.46 21.78 -23.40
CA SER A 42 22.66 20.54 -22.64
C SER A 42 21.94 19.36 -23.26
N ILE A 43 20.67 19.54 -23.64
CA ILE A 43 19.86 18.52 -24.30
C ILE A 43 20.46 18.14 -25.67
N ALA A 44 20.91 19.12 -26.47
CA ALA A 44 21.56 18.86 -27.74
C ALA A 44 22.88 18.09 -27.59
N LYS A 45 23.62 18.31 -26.51
CA LYS A 45 24.87 17.60 -26.19
C LYS A 45 24.60 16.14 -25.77
N SER A 46 23.60 15.91 -24.94
CA SER A 46 23.15 14.58 -24.52
C SER A 46 22.65 13.74 -25.72
N THR A 47 21.85 14.35 -26.59
CA THR A 47 21.36 13.68 -27.81
C THR A 47 22.50 13.32 -28.77
N ALA A 48 23.48 14.18 -28.93
CA ALA A 48 24.65 13.92 -29.75
C ALA A 48 25.53 12.78 -29.20
N GLU A 49 25.67 12.68 -27.88
CA GLU A 49 26.38 11.56 -27.23
C GLU A 49 25.64 10.23 -27.37
N SER A 50 24.30 10.23 -27.26
CA SER A 50 23.47 9.05 -27.46
C SER A 50 23.56 8.52 -28.91
N VAL A 51 23.57 9.40 -29.90
CA VAL A 51 23.76 9.04 -31.30
C VAL A 51 25.18 8.48 -31.55
N LYS A 52 26.20 9.06 -30.93
CA LYS A 52 27.57 8.53 -31.01
C LYS A 52 27.69 7.13 -30.40
N ARG A 53 27.07 6.87 -29.25
CA ARG A 53 27.05 5.54 -28.62
C ARG A 53 26.35 4.50 -29.51
N ALA A 54 25.26 4.89 -30.19
CA ALA A 54 24.55 4.01 -31.13
C ALA A 54 25.38 3.70 -32.38
N GLN A 55 26.18 4.65 -32.89
CA GLN A 55 27.11 4.43 -34.01
C GLN A 55 28.28 3.52 -33.63
N ILE A 56 28.86 3.70 -32.46
CA ILE A 56 29.94 2.83 -31.93
C ILE A 56 29.44 1.40 -31.74
N LYS A 57 28.20 1.20 -31.24
CA LYS A 57 27.59 -0.13 -31.15
C LYS A 57 27.40 -0.79 -32.51
N LYS A 58 27.07 -0.04 -33.57
CA LYS A 58 26.96 -0.55 -34.95
C LYS A 58 28.33 -0.91 -35.54
N GLU A 59 29.37 -0.20 -35.21
CA GLU A 59 30.76 -0.51 -35.68
C GLU A 59 31.30 -1.75 -34.99
N ILE A 60 31.11 -1.92 -33.69
CA ILE A 60 31.54 -3.11 -32.95
C ILE A 60 30.84 -4.39 -33.47
N ILE A 61 29.58 -4.29 -33.92
CA ILE A 61 28.86 -5.41 -34.54
C ILE A 61 29.40 -5.71 -35.94
N LYS A 62 29.98 -4.75 -36.65
CA LYS A 62 30.56 -4.91 -37.97
C LYS A 62 31.99 -5.49 -37.97
N GLU A 63 32.78 -5.21 -36.89
CA GLU A 63 34.15 -5.72 -36.76
C GLU A 63 34.17 -7.14 -36.19
N SER A 64 33.15 -7.63 -35.52
CA SER A 64 33.08 -9.01 -35.01
C SER A 64 32.68 -10.06 -36.06
N GLY A 65 32.53 -9.69 -37.34
CA GLY A 65 32.08 -10.53 -38.46
C GLY A 65 33.16 -11.07 -39.37
N GLY A 66 34.40 -11.24 -38.95
CA GLY A 66 35.52 -11.67 -39.77
C GLY A 66 36.22 -12.94 -39.31
N SER A 67 36.06 -14.01 -40.07
CA SER A 67 36.95 -15.19 -40.16
C SER A 67 36.77 -16.32 -39.13
N GLN A 68 36.10 -17.40 -39.54
CA GLN A 68 36.60 -18.75 -39.28
C GLN A 68 36.22 -19.74 -40.38
N LYS A 69 37.24 -20.50 -40.81
CA LYS A 69 37.21 -21.51 -41.86
C LYS A 69 36.40 -22.75 -41.51
N SER A 70 35.74 -23.22 -42.57
CA SER A 70 35.22 -24.58 -42.86
C SER A 70 35.51 -25.73 -41.90
N GLN A 71 34.48 -26.27 -41.26
CA GLN A 71 34.35 -27.67 -40.96
C GLN A 71 32.95 -28.19 -41.33
N LYS A 72 32.94 -29.43 -41.91
CA LYS A 72 31.76 -30.08 -42.55
C LYS A 72 30.56 -30.22 -41.55
N PRO A 73 29.31 -30.15 -42.01
CA PRO A 73 28.13 -30.13 -41.14
C PRO A 73 27.77 -31.55 -40.67
N VAL A 74 27.80 -31.74 -39.39
CA VAL A 74 27.07 -32.82 -38.70
C VAL A 74 25.58 -32.49 -38.76
N LYS A 75 24.78 -33.36 -39.35
CA LYS A 75 23.33 -33.23 -39.45
C LYS A 75 22.70 -33.27 -38.03
N LYS A 76 22.56 -32.13 -37.37
CA LYS A 76 21.64 -31.93 -36.25
C LYS A 76 20.23 -31.85 -36.78
N LYS A 77 19.36 -32.79 -36.37
CA LYS A 77 17.93 -32.78 -36.62
C LYS A 77 17.38 -31.43 -36.19
N VAL A 78 16.95 -30.64 -37.17
CA VAL A 78 16.20 -29.38 -36.94
C VAL A 78 14.89 -29.80 -36.28
N LYS A 79 14.73 -29.49 -34.99
CA LYS A 79 13.42 -29.52 -34.37
C LYS A 79 12.51 -28.59 -35.17
N LYS A 80 11.48 -29.16 -35.82
CA LYS A 80 10.42 -28.42 -36.44
C LYS A 80 9.94 -27.37 -35.47
N LYS A 81 10.09 -26.08 -35.82
CA LYS A 81 9.32 -25.01 -35.17
C LYS A 81 7.86 -25.41 -35.39
N THR A 82 7.21 -25.83 -34.30
CA THR A 82 5.76 -25.95 -34.27
C THR A 82 5.23 -24.58 -34.68
N LYS A 83 4.53 -24.51 -35.83
CA LYS A 83 3.69 -23.37 -36.16
C LYS A 83 2.76 -23.18 -34.94
N ARG A 84 2.94 -22.09 -34.18
CA ARG A 84 1.95 -21.63 -33.21
C ARG A 84 0.66 -21.40 -34.04
N THR A 85 -0.23 -22.36 -34.03
CA THR A 85 -1.61 -22.18 -34.47
C THR A 85 -2.22 -21.25 -33.43
N GLY A 86 -2.30 -19.96 -33.76
CA GLY A 86 -3.01 -19.01 -32.94
C GLY A 86 -4.44 -19.51 -32.74
N ILE A 87 -4.77 -19.96 -31.54
CA ILE A 87 -6.14 -20.28 -31.17
C ILE A 87 -6.92 -18.98 -31.35
N ASN A 88 -7.89 -19.00 -32.26
CA ASN A 88 -8.77 -17.85 -32.47
C ASN A 88 -9.74 -17.81 -31.29
N LEU A 89 -9.35 -17.07 -30.23
CA LEU A 89 -10.10 -16.96 -28.98
C LEU A 89 -11.27 -16.00 -29.17
N LYS A 90 -12.35 -16.52 -29.73
CA LYS A 90 -13.58 -15.76 -29.93
C LYS A 90 -14.31 -15.53 -28.60
N PHE A 91 -14.20 -16.49 -27.67
CA PHE A 91 -14.86 -16.45 -26.37
C PHE A 91 -13.85 -16.68 -25.23
N LEU A 92 -14.06 -15.98 -24.13
CA LEU A 92 -13.38 -16.15 -22.85
C LEU A 92 -14.29 -16.96 -21.92
N GLY A 93 -13.78 -18.06 -21.36
CA GLY A 93 -14.42 -18.85 -20.30
C GLY A 93 -13.60 -18.80 -19.01
N GLY A 94 -14.14 -19.39 -17.94
CA GLY A 94 -13.56 -19.35 -16.60
C GLY A 94 -12.17 -19.96 -16.49
N ALA A 95 -11.92 -21.10 -17.16
CA ALA A 95 -10.61 -21.75 -17.16
C ALA A 95 -9.50 -20.88 -17.77
N LEU A 96 -9.80 -20.10 -18.80
CA LEU A 96 -8.84 -19.18 -19.41
C LEU A 96 -8.67 -17.92 -18.52
N LEU A 97 -9.74 -17.41 -17.93
CA LEU A 97 -9.68 -16.28 -17.02
C LEU A 97 -8.76 -16.60 -15.82
N ARG A 98 -8.85 -17.80 -15.22
CA ARG A 98 -7.92 -18.22 -14.15
C ARG A 98 -6.46 -18.14 -14.57
N LYS A 99 -6.14 -18.59 -15.80
CA LYS A 99 -4.77 -18.49 -16.32
C LYS A 99 -4.33 -17.04 -16.53
N MET A 100 -5.23 -16.21 -17.07
CA MET A 100 -4.96 -14.78 -17.26
C MET A 100 -4.72 -14.08 -15.93
N ALA A 101 -5.57 -14.32 -14.92
CA ALA A 101 -5.41 -13.74 -13.60
C ALA A 101 -4.07 -14.12 -12.95
N LYS A 102 -3.69 -15.42 -12.99
CA LYS A 102 -2.37 -15.86 -12.54
C LYS A 102 -1.23 -15.18 -13.31
N GLY A 103 -1.36 -15.04 -14.63
CA GLY A 103 -0.38 -14.33 -15.45
C GLY A 103 -0.25 -12.85 -15.10
N GLY A 104 -1.36 -12.19 -14.80
CA GLY A 104 -1.37 -10.79 -14.34
C GLY A 104 -0.70 -10.60 -12.99
N ALA A 105 -1.01 -11.47 -12.03
CA ALA A 105 -0.38 -11.45 -10.71
C ALA A 105 1.14 -11.67 -10.81
N LEU A 106 1.58 -12.62 -11.64
CA LEU A 106 2.99 -12.89 -11.90
C LEU A 106 3.72 -11.69 -12.51
N GLN A 107 3.09 -11.05 -13.50
CA GLN A 107 3.69 -9.90 -14.17
C GLN A 107 3.79 -8.71 -13.23
N LEU A 108 2.76 -8.42 -12.44
CA LEU A 108 2.82 -7.38 -11.42
C LEU A 108 3.83 -7.71 -10.32
N GLY A 109 3.82 -8.94 -9.79
CA GLY A 109 4.75 -9.37 -8.73
C GLY A 109 6.22 -9.23 -9.13
N SER A 110 6.55 -9.48 -10.43
CA SER A 110 7.89 -9.30 -10.95
C SER A 110 8.31 -7.83 -11.10
N ASN A 111 7.36 -6.89 -11.07
CA ASN A 111 7.58 -5.46 -11.25
C ASN A 111 7.08 -4.61 -10.07
N ALA A 112 6.70 -5.25 -8.94
CA ALA A 112 6.13 -4.54 -7.80
C ALA A 112 7.10 -3.49 -7.22
N GLU A 113 8.38 -3.82 -7.11
CA GLU A 113 9.42 -2.88 -6.68
C GLU A 113 9.56 -1.66 -7.61
N GLU A 114 9.39 -1.86 -8.94
CA GLU A 114 9.41 -0.76 -9.90
C GLU A 114 8.17 0.13 -9.70
N VAL A 115 6.99 -0.47 -9.51
CA VAL A 115 5.76 0.26 -9.21
C VAL A 115 5.87 1.02 -7.89
N ASN A 116 6.45 0.41 -6.86
CA ASN A 116 6.71 1.06 -5.57
C ASN A 116 7.60 2.32 -5.72
N LYS A 117 8.65 2.25 -6.57
CA LYS A 117 9.53 3.39 -6.84
C LYS A 117 8.85 4.56 -7.55
N LEU A 118 7.74 4.33 -8.25
CA LEU A 118 6.93 5.38 -8.86
C LEU A 118 6.08 6.12 -7.82
N ASN A 119 5.81 5.52 -6.68
CA ASN A 119 5.03 6.10 -5.59
C ASN A 119 5.96 6.73 -4.53
N VAL A 120 6.58 7.85 -4.88
CA VAL A 120 7.67 8.45 -4.09
C VAL A 120 7.31 9.77 -3.44
N PHE A 121 6.05 10.18 -3.45
CA PHE A 121 5.66 11.51 -3.01
C PHE A 121 4.33 11.53 -2.26
N PRO A 122 4.14 12.35 -1.23
CA PRO A 122 5.14 13.22 -0.56
C PRO A 122 6.06 12.45 0.41
N VAL A 123 5.59 11.34 0.95
CA VAL A 123 6.33 10.44 1.84
C VAL A 123 6.64 9.16 1.06
N PRO A 124 7.82 8.59 1.20
CA PRO A 124 8.17 7.34 0.54
C PRO A 124 7.49 6.15 1.25
N ASP A 125 6.17 6.10 1.21
CA ASP A 125 5.42 4.90 1.59
C ASP A 125 5.52 3.80 0.52
N GLY A 126 5.85 4.17 -0.72
CA GLY A 126 6.33 3.31 -1.82
C GLY A 126 5.71 1.93 -1.90
N ASP A 127 4.43 1.78 -1.56
CA ASP A 127 3.77 0.50 -1.28
C ASP A 127 2.70 0.11 -2.34
N THR A 128 2.49 0.98 -3.35
CA THR A 128 1.44 0.79 -4.37
C THR A 128 1.55 -0.58 -5.06
N GLY A 129 2.76 -0.99 -5.45
CA GLY A 129 2.99 -2.26 -6.11
C GLY A 129 2.64 -3.45 -5.21
N ASP A 130 3.03 -3.40 -3.94
CA ASP A 130 2.74 -4.43 -2.97
C ASP A 130 1.25 -4.49 -2.61
N ASN A 131 0.59 -3.36 -2.41
CA ASN A 131 -0.84 -3.29 -2.16
C ASN A 131 -1.64 -3.91 -3.32
N MET A 132 -1.32 -3.55 -4.55
CA MET A 132 -1.99 -4.11 -5.74
C MET A 132 -1.66 -5.60 -5.92
N ARG A 133 -0.43 -6.02 -5.64
CA ARG A 133 0.01 -7.43 -5.70
C ARG A 133 -0.76 -8.27 -4.69
N MET A 134 -0.77 -7.89 -3.41
CA MET A 134 -1.51 -8.61 -2.36
C MET A 134 -3.01 -8.67 -2.66
N THR A 135 -3.57 -7.60 -3.23
CA THR A 135 -4.98 -7.56 -3.62
C THR A 135 -5.30 -8.59 -4.71
N ILE A 136 -4.52 -8.66 -5.79
CA ILE A 136 -4.77 -9.65 -6.86
C ILE A 136 -4.47 -11.09 -6.40
N GLU A 137 -3.44 -11.29 -5.56
CA GLU A 137 -3.10 -12.58 -4.98
C GLU A 137 -4.24 -13.13 -4.11
N SER A 138 -4.92 -12.28 -3.33
CA SER A 138 -6.13 -12.67 -2.58
C SER A 138 -7.25 -13.15 -3.52
N GLY A 139 -7.42 -12.49 -4.65
CA GLY A 139 -8.35 -12.96 -5.70
C GLY A 139 -7.93 -14.30 -6.31
N ILE A 140 -6.62 -14.52 -6.55
CA ILE A 140 -6.10 -15.81 -7.04
C ILE A 140 -6.37 -16.92 -6.04
N ALA A 141 -6.14 -16.68 -4.75
CA ALA A 141 -6.42 -17.64 -3.69
C ALA A 141 -7.90 -18.07 -3.68
N ALA A 142 -8.82 -17.11 -3.90
CA ALA A 142 -10.25 -17.39 -3.94
C ALA A 142 -10.68 -18.28 -5.12
N ILE A 143 -9.93 -18.27 -6.24
CA ILE A 143 -10.25 -19.08 -7.43
C ILE A 143 -9.38 -20.34 -7.58
N GLU A 144 -8.46 -20.59 -6.66
CA GLU A 144 -7.48 -21.68 -6.81
C GLU A 144 -8.13 -23.06 -6.88
N ASN A 145 -9.17 -23.27 -6.08
CA ASN A 145 -9.89 -24.55 -5.98
C ASN A 145 -11.17 -24.60 -6.86
N ILE A 146 -11.44 -23.59 -7.67
CA ILE A 146 -12.61 -23.57 -8.55
C ILE A 146 -12.23 -24.27 -9.86
N ASP A 147 -12.81 -25.45 -10.13
CA ASP A 147 -12.63 -26.21 -11.38
C ASP A 147 -13.83 -26.02 -12.34
N SER A 148 -14.25 -24.75 -12.52
CA SER A 148 -15.36 -24.39 -13.40
C SER A 148 -14.87 -23.65 -14.64
N ASP A 149 -15.50 -23.87 -15.80
CA ASP A 149 -15.29 -23.07 -17.03
C ASP A 149 -16.34 -21.95 -17.16
N ASP A 150 -17.25 -21.81 -16.19
CA ASP A 150 -18.21 -20.70 -16.10
C ASP A 150 -17.49 -19.40 -15.77
N LEU A 151 -17.58 -18.45 -16.70
CA LEU A 151 -16.92 -17.15 -16.56
C LEU A 151 -17.49 -16.32 -15.41
N ALA A 152 -18.81 -16.32 -15.23
CA ALA A 152 -19.48 -15.56 -14.18
C ALA A 152 -19.05 -16.07 -12.80
N GLU A 153 -19.04 -17.39 -12.60
CA GLU A 153 -18.62 -18.02 -11.33
C GLU A 153 -17.16 -17.65 -10.97
N VAL A 154 -16.25 -17.86 -11.90
CA VAL A 154 -14.81 -17.58 -11.67
C VAL A 154 -14.56 -16.09 -11.47
N MET A 155 -15.20 -15.22 -12.27
CA MET A 155 -15.04 -13.76 -12.14
C MET A 155 -15.61 -13.23 -10.83
N LYS A 156 -16.76 -13.77 -10.38
CA LYS A 156 -17.35 -13.42 -9.08
C LYS A 156 -16.42 -13.79 -7.93
N ALA A 157 -15.88 -15.00 -7.92
CA ALA A 157 -14.98 -15.45 -6.87
C ALA A 157 -13.67 -14.66 -6.87
N LEU A 158 -13.08 -14.41 -8.06
CA LEU A 158 -11.88 -13.59 -8.21
C LEU A 158 -12.09 -12.19 -7.62
N SER A 159 -13.15 -11.51 -8.06
CA SER A 159 -13.45 -10.15 -7.62
C SER A 159 -13.77 -10.08 -6.13
N HIS A 160 -14.46 -11.08 -5.57
CA HIS A 160 -14.76 -11.15 -4.15
C HIS A 160 -13.49 -11.34 -3.31
N GLY A 161 -12.58 -12.24 -3.71
CA GLY A 161 -11.29 -12.41 -3.04
C GLY A 161 -10.43 -11.14 -3.10
N MET A 162 -10.41 -10.46 -4.26
CA MET A 162 -9.74 -9.17 -4.39
C MET A 162 -10.36 -8.09 -3.49
N LEU A 163 -11.66 -8.10 -3.31
CA LEU A 163 -12.40 -7.14 -2.50
C LEU A 163 -12.05 -7.30 -1.00
N LEU A 164 -12.02 -8.53 -0.50
CA LEU A 164 -11.64 -8.83 0.89
C LEU A 164 -10.15 -8.56 1.16
N GLY A 165 -9.29 -8.88 0.19
CA GLY A 165 -7.85 -8.66 0.30
C GLY A 165 -7.37 -7.27 -0.11
N ALA A 166 -8.26 -6.33 -0.42
CA ALA A 166 -7.90 -5.00 -0.91
C ALA A 166 -7.13 -4.20 0.15
N ARG A 167 -5.98 -3.65 -0.25
CA ARG A 167 -5.09 -2.87 0.61
C ARG A 167 -4.76 -1.52 -0.02
N GLY A 168 -4.74 -0.48 0.80
CA GLY A 168 -4.47 0.88 0.34
C GLY A 168 -5.46 1.37 -0.72
N ASN A 169 -5.34 2.61 -1.13
CA ASN A 169 -6.23 3.19 -2.15
C ASN A 169 -6.13 2.47 -3.50
N SER A 170 -4.92 2.10 -3.91
CA SER A 170 -4.67 1.43 -5.22
C SER A 170 -5.29 0.04 -5.27
N GLY A 171 -5.19 -0.74 -4.18
CA GLY A 171 -5.80 -2.07 -4.10
C GLY A 171 -7.33 -1.99 -4.07
N VAL A 172 -7.91 -1.02 -3.32
CA VAL A 172 -9.35 -0.82 -3.30
C VAL A 172 -9.88 -0.43 -4.69
N ILE A 173 -9.26 0.54 -5.37
CA ILE A 173 -9.66 0.94 -6.72
C ILE A 173 -9.56 -0.24 -7.70
N LEU A 174 -8.47 -1.02 -7.62
CA LEU A 174 -8.28 -2.23 -8.41
C LEU A 174 -9.39 -3.26 -8.14
N SER A 175 -9.69 -3.55 -6.87
CA SER A 175 -10.76 -4.50 -6.49
C SER A 175 -12.13 -4.05 -6.99
N GLN A 176 -12.44 -2.77 -6.92
CA GLN A 176 -13.69 -2.20 -7.42
C GLN A 176 -13.80 -2.24 -8.96
N PHE A 177 -12.69 -2.06 -9.68
CA PHE A 177 -12.66 -2.28 -11.13
C PHE A 177 -13.03 -3.72 -11.50
N PHE A 178 -12.47 -4.71 -10.78
CA PHE A 178 -12.81 -6.13 -10.99
C PHE A 178 -14.23 -6.47 -10.53
N ALA A 179 -14.71 -5.88 -9.43
CA ALA A 179 -16.09 -6.08 -8.95
C ALA A 179 -17.12 -5.55 -9.96
N GLY A 180 -16.90 -4.37 -10.52
CA GLY A 180 -17.76 -3.83 -11.58
C GLY A 180 -17.72 -4.67 -12.86
N THR A 181 -16.54 -5.19 -13.22
CA THR A 181 -16.39 -6.11 -14.37
C THR A 181 -17.14 -7.42 -14.11
N ALA A 182 -17.06 -7.98 -12.89
CA ALA A 182 -17.80 -9.17 -12.50
C ALA A 182 -19.33 -8.94 -12.59
N LYS A 183 -19.81 -7.79 -12.14
CA LYS A 183 -21.22 -7.40 -12.27
C LYS A 183 -21.68 -7.37 -13.73
N GLY A 184 -20.81 -6.89 -14.64
CA GLY A 184 -21.08 -6.88 -16.07
C GLY A 184 -21.12 -8.28 -16.72
N LEU A 185 -20.57 -9.30 -16.05
CA LEU A 185 -20.48 -10.68 -16.52
C LEU A 185 -21.39 -11.65 -15.73
N GLU A 186 -22.23 -11.18 -14.82
CA GLU A 186 -22.98 -12.00 -13.84
C GLU A 186 -23.81 -13.13 -14.48
N LYS A 187 -24.20 -12.99 -15.76
CA LYS A 187 -25.03 -13.96 -16.48
C LYS A 187 -24.33 -14.64 -17.65
N GLU A 188 -23.03 -14.49 -17.73
CA GLU A 188 -22.24 -14.89 -18.90
C GLU A 188 -21.38 -16.12 -18.60
N GLU A 189 -21.78 -17.31 -19.02
CA GLU A 189 -20.92 -18.50 -18.96
C GLU A 189 -19.63 -18.30 -19.79
N LYS A 190 -19.69 -17.55 -20.89
CA LYS A 190 -18.57 -17.17 -21.75
C LYS A 190 -18.85 -15.81 -22.39
N ALA A 191 -17.83 -14.98 -22.50
CA ALA A 191 -17.95 -13.66 -23.11
C ALA A 191 -17.12 -13.55 -24.40
N ASP A 192 -17.69 -12.91 -25.40
CA ASP A 192 -16.95 -12.43 -26.57
C ASP A 192 -16.33 -11.04 -26.29
N ALA A 193 -15.64 -10.49 -27.31
CA ALA A 193 -14.98 -9.19 -27.15
C ALA A 193 -15.96 -8.05 -26.84
N ALA A 194 -17.18 -8.08 -27.37
CA ALA A 194 -18.16 -7.03 -27.13
C ALA A 194 -18.74 -7.11 -25.70
N THR A 195 -19.13 -8.30 -25.27
CA THR A 195 -19.65 -8.56 -23.92
C THR A 195 -18.60 -8.24 -22.87
N PHE A 196 -17.35 -8.71 -23.06
CA PHE A 196 -16.27 -8.44 -22.11
C PHE A 196 -15.86 -6.95 -22.10
N GLY A 197 -15.82 -6.30 -23.27
CA GLY A 197 -15.57 -4.87 -23.38
C GLY A 197 -16.63 -4.03 -22.65
N HIS A 198 -17.90 -4.40 -22.76
CA HIS A 198 -18.98 -3.75 -21.99
C HIS A 198 -18.81 -3.97 -20.48
N ALA A 199 -18.43 -5.17 -20.05
CA ALA A 199 -18.17 -5.45 -18.64
C ALA A 199 -17.00 -4.59 -18.11
N LEU A 200 -15.93 -4.40 -18.86
CA LEU A 200 -14.83 -3.48 -18.49
C LEU A 200 -15.31 -2.03 -18.32
N GLN A 201 -16.25 -1.55 -19.15
CA GLN A 201 -16.84 -0.21 -18.97
C GLN A 201 -17.60 -0.09 -17.64
N ILE A 202 -18.30 -1.14 -17.23
CA ILE A 202 -18.96 -1.20 -15.90
C ILE A 202 -17.90 -1.19 -14.80
N GLY A 203 -16.78 -1.91 -14.99
CA GLY A 203 -15.62 -1.91 -14.11
C GLY A 203 -15.04 -0.51 -13.91
N VAL A 204 -14.79 0.23 -14.98
CA VAL A 204 -14.33 1.63 -14.92
C VAL A 204 -15.31 2.49 -14.13
N LYS A 205 -16.60 2.41 -14.43
CA LYS A 205 -17.63 3.18 -13.73
C LYS A 205 -17.66 2.87 -12.23
N GLN A 206 -17.53 1.60 -11.86
CA GLN A 206 -17.50 1.18 -10.46
C GLN A 206 -16.26 1.73 -9.74
N ALA A 207 -15.07 1.66 -10.38
CA ALA A 207 -13.83 2.22 -9.83
C ALA A 207 -13.93 3.73 -9.59
N TYR A 208 -14.48 4.50 -10.54
CA TYR A 208 -14.71 5.93 -10.34
C TYR A 208 -15.69 6.23 -9.21
N SER A 209 -16.76 5.45 -9.08
CA SER A 209 -17.78 5.66 -8.04
C SER A 209 -17.32 5.28 -6.63
N SER A 210 -16.24 4.51 -6.50
CA SER A 210 -15.66 4.13 -5.21
C SER A 210 -14.77 5.21 -4.60
N VAL A 211 -14.45 6.24 -5.35
CA VAL A 211 -13.57 7.33 -4.90
C VAL A 211 -14.41 8.60 -4.68
N MET A 212 -14.35 9.18 -3.48
CA MET A 212 -15.11 10.40 -3.16
C MET A 212 -14.78 11.57 -4.08
N THR A 213 -13.50 11.74 -4.39
CA THR A 213 -13.00 12.79 -5.29
C THR A 213 -12.05 12.16 -6.31
N PRO A 214 -12.59 11.64 -7.44
CA PRO A 214 -11.76 11.05 -8.48
C PRO A 214 -10.74 12.05 -9.04
N THR A 215 -9.48 11.64 -9.10
CA THR A 215 -8.37 12.46 -9.60
C THR A 215 -7.94 11.93 -10.97
N GLU A 216 -7.95 12.82 -11.98
CA GLU A 216 -7.44 12.49 -13.31
C GLU A 216 -5.90 12.49 -13.34
N GLY A 217 -5.32 11.73 -14.28
CA GLY A 217 -3.88 11.47 -14.33
C GLY A 217 -3.44 10.32 -13.43
N THR A 218 -4.38 9.46 -13.01
CA THR A 218 -4.15 8.31 -12.14
C THR A 218 -4.61 7.00 -12.79
N ILE A 219 -4.56 5.90 -12.05
CA ILE A 219 -5.09 4.58 -12.43
C ILE A 219 -6.50 4.68 -13.05
N LEU A 220 -7.34 5.62 -12.55
CA LEU A 220 -8.69 5.84 -13.07
C LEU A 220 -8.67 6.31 -14.52
N THR A 221 -7.82 7.28 -14.84
CA THR A 221 -7.64 7.79 -16.20
C THR A 221 -7.12 6.70 -17.13
N VAL A 222 -6.07 5.98 -16.71
CA VAL A 222 -5.46 4.89 -17.49
C VAL A 222 -6.49 3.81 -17.81
N ALA A 223 -7.27 3.39 -16.81
CA ALA A 223 -8.34 2.41 -16.99
C ALA A 223 -9.41 2.90 -17.97
N ARG A 224 -9.90 4.14 -17.78
CA ARG A 224 -10.96 4.73 -18.61
C ARG A 224 -10.53 4.88 -20.06
N GLU A 225 -9.41 5.55 -20.31
CA GLU A 225 -8.95 5.81 -21.68
C GLU A 225 -8.67 4.51 -22.44
N ALA A 226 -8.03 3.53 -21.80
CA ALA A 226 -7.74 2.25 -22.42
C ALA A 226 -9.00 1.45 -22.75
N VAL A 227 -9.98 1.42 -21.84
CA VAL A 227 -11.25 0.72 -22.08
C VAL A 227 -12.06 1.41 -23.18
N GLU A 228 -12.18 2.74 -23.15
CA GLU A 228 -12.86 3.52 -24.20
C GLU A 228 -12.23 3.29 -25.58
N TYR A 229 -10.89 3.35 -25.65
CA TYR A 229 -10.16 3.10 -26.89
C TYR A 229 -10.40 1.67 -27.42
N ALA A 230 -10.20 0.66 -26.58
CA ALA A 230 -10.35 -0.74 -26.98
C ALA A 230 -11.79 -1.06 -27.41
N VAL A 231 -12.79 -0.58 -26.68
CA VAL A 231 -14.22 -0.80 -26.99
C VAL A 231 -14.62 -0.11 -28.28
N SER A 232 -14.13 1.12 -28.53
CA SER A 232 -14.44 1.85 -29.77
C SER A 232 -13.97 1.15 -31.04
N ARG A 233 -13.03 0.20 -30.91
CA ARG A 233 -12.43 -0.54 -32.02
C ARG A 233 -13.06 -1.94 -32.24
N ILE A 234 -14.02 -2.33 -31.42
CA ILE A 234 -14.67 -3.64 -31.53
C ILE A 234 -15.48 -3.70 -32.84
N THR A 235 -15.24 -4.76 -33.60
CA THR A 235 -16.00 -5.14 -34.80
C THR A 235 -16.55 -6.56 -34.62
N PRO A 236 -17.45 -7.06 -35.47
CA PRO A 236 -17.94 -8.43 -35.39
C PRO A 236 -16.85 -9.51 -35.54
N GLU A 237 -15.71 -9.17 -36.09
CA GLU A 237 -14.54 -10.04 -36.26
C GLU A 237 -13.58 -9.97 -35.07
N SER A 238 -13.79 -9.06 -34.13
CA SER A 238 -12.94 -8.88 -32.96
C SER A 238 -12.92 -10.14 -32.10
N THR A 239 -11.77 -10.40 -31.50
CA THR A 239 -11.52 -11.51 -30.59
C THR A 239 -11.12 -10.96 -29.23
N ILE A 240 -11.20 -11.78 -28.18
CA ILE A 240 -10.67 -11.42 -26.84
C ILE A 240 -9.19 -10.98 -26.94
N ARG A 241 -8.38 -11.66 -27.78
CA ARG A 241 -6.98 -11.27 -28.00
C ARG A 241 -6.84 -9.87 -28.60
N SER A 242 -7.66 -9.51 -29.60
CA SER A 242 -7.60 -8.17 -30.21
C SER A 242 -8.04 -7.08 -29.24
N LEU A 243 -9.07 -7.36 -28.42
CA LEU A 243 -9.51 -6.46 -27.37
C LEU A 243 -8.39 -6.14 -26.37
N PHE A 244 -7.73 -7.17 -25.82
CA PHE A 244 -6.64 -6.98 -24.86
C PHE A 244 -5.39 -6.36 -25.50
N ALA A 245 -5.09 -6.63 -26.77
CA ALA A 245 -4.00 -5.98 -27.48
C ALA A 245 -4.24 -4.46 -27.65
N ASP A 246 -5.46 -4.05 -28.00
CA ASP A 246 -5.84 -2.63 -28.07
C ASP A 246 -5.87 -1.98 -26.68
N LEU A 247 -6.37 -2.70 -25.66
CA LEU A 247 -6.40 -2.24 -24.27
C LEU A 247 -4.98 -1.93 -23.76
N VAL A 248 -4.07 -2.90 -23.79
CA VAL A 248 -2.69 -2.75 -23.30
C VAL A 248 -1.94 -1.67 -24.08
N LYS A 249 -2.14 -1.59 -25.38
CA LYS A 249 -1.54 -0.54 -26.23
C LYS A 249 -1.91 0.86 -25.75
N GLU A 250 -3.20 1.10 -25.49
CA GLU A 250 -3.64 2.41 -25.01
C GLU A 250 -3.27 2.66 -23.55
N MET A 251 -3.24 1.62 -22.71
CA MET A 251 -2.74 1.76 -21.34
C MET A 251 -1.32 2.33 -21.29
N HIS A 252 -0.41 1.85 -22.15
CA HIS A 252 0.93 2.43 -22.27
C HIS A 252 0.87 3.91 -22.63
N ALA A 253 0.11 4.25 -23.66
CA ALA A 253 0.02 5.63 -24.14
C ALA A 253 -0.64 6.56 -23.10
N SER A 254 -1.66 6.09 -22.39
CA SER A 254 -2.33 6.84 -21.34
C SER A 254 -1.43 7.01 -20.11
N LEU A 255 -0.69 5.97 -19.72
CA LEU A 255 0.27 6.03 -18.62
C LEU A 255 1.36 7.08 -18.87
N ASP A 256 1.93 7.09 -20.08
CA ASP A 256 2.94 8.07 -20.49
C ASP A 256 2.42 9.52 -20.43
N ARG A 257 1.09 9.74 -20.54
CA ARG A 257 0.46 11.06 -20.46
C ARG A 257 0.09 11.49 -19.05
N THR A 258 0.13 10.60 -18.04
CA THR A 258 -0.27 10.95 -16.67
C THR A 258 0.49 12.15 -16.10
N PRO A 259 1.81 12.38 -16.36
CA PRO A 259 2.52 13.57 -15.89
C PRO A 259 2.07 14.87 -16.57
N GLU A 260 1.40 14.79 -17.72
CA GLU A 260 0.85 15.96 -18.41
C GLU A 260 -0.47 16.41 -17.77
N ILE A 261 -1.18 15.49 -17.11
CA ILE A 261 -2.48 15.70 -16.47
C ILE A 261 -2.31 16.08 -15.00
N LEU A 262 -1.42 15.38 -14.28
CA LEU A 262 -1.21 15.57 -12.85
C LEU A 262 0.17 16.18 -12.57
N THR A 263 0.17 17.44 -12.15
CA THR A 263 1.38 18.27 -12.03
C THR A 263 2.42 17.67 -11.07
N VAL A 264 1.99 17.04 -9.98
CA VAL A 264 2.88 16.40 -9.01
C VAL A 264 3.72 15.28 -9.63
N LEU A 265 3.16 14.50 -10.56
CA LEU A 265 3.90 13.47 -11.28
C LEU A 265 4.95 14.07 -12.22
N LYS A 266 4.61 15.20 -12.85
CA LYS A 266 5.55 15.93 -13.71
C LYS A 266 6.71 16.50 -12.94
N GLU A 267 6.46 17.06 -11.78
CA GLU A 267 7.49 17.61 -10.89
C GLU A 267 8.41 16.51 -10.34
N ALA A 268 7.83 15.36 -10.00
CA ALA A 268 8.59 14.19 -9.56
C ALA A 268 9.30 13.44 -10.71
N GLY A 269 8.95 13.73 -11.98
CA GLY A 269 9.54 13.06 -13.15
C GLY A 269 9.15 11.60 -13.30
N VAL A 270 7.97 11.20 -12.79
CA VAL A 270 7.45 9.84 -12.78
C VAL A 270 6.07 9.76 -13.44
N VAL A 271 5.63 8.55 -13.79
CA VAL A 271 4.25 8.25 -14.19
C VAL A 271 3.44 7.75 -12.99
N ASP A 272 2.11 7.64 -13.13
CA ASP A 272 1.25 7.16 -12.06
C ASP A 272 1.54 5.70 -11.70
N SER A 273 1.82 5.44 -10.44
CA SER A 273 2.17 4.10 -9.91
C SER A 273 1.00 3.11 -10.00
N GLY A 274 -0.23 3.56 -9.68
CA GLY A 274 -1.44 2.74 -9.79
C GLY A 274 -1.75 2.35 -11.23
N GLY A 275 -1.61 3.29 -12.16
CA GLY A 275 -1.74 3.04 -13.61
C GLY A 275 -0.69 2.07 -14.13
N ALA A 276 0.56 2.17 -13.66
CA ALA A 276 1.62 1.22 -14.00
C ALA A 276 1.31 -0.18 -13.47
N GLY A 277 0.84 -0.31 -12.23
CA GLY A 277 0.41 -1.59 -11.67
C GLY A 277 -0.73 -2.25 -12.45
N LEU A 278 -1.75 -1.47 -12.84
CA LEU A 278 -2.85 -1.97 -13.68
C LEU A 278 -2.36 -2.40 -15.07
N LEU A 279 -1.44 -1.64 -15.67
CA LEU A 279 -0.81 -2.01 -16.94
C LEU A 279 -0.09 -3.35 -16.84
N TYR A 280 0.71 -3.59 -15.81
CA TYR A 280 1.41 -4.88 -15.64
C TYR A 280 0.43 -6.05 -15.49
N ILE A 281 -0.68 -5.88 -14.77
CA ILE A 281 -1.72 -6.91 -14.67
C ILE A 281 -2.31 -7.22 -16.05
N MET A 282 -2.70 -6.21 -16.82
CA MET A 282 -3.33 -6.40 -18.12
C MET A 282 -2.35 -6.87 -19.19
N ASP A 283 -1.07 -6.50 -19.09
CA ASP A 283 -0.01 -7.08 -19.93
C ASP A 283 0.17 -8.58 -19.65
N GLY A 284 0.17 -8.99 -18.38
CA GLY A 284 0.18 -10.41 -18.01
C GLY A 284 -1.00 -11.18 -18.59
N PHE A 285 -2.21 -10.61 -18.58
CA PHE A 285 -3.39 -11.17 -19.24
C PHE A 285 -3.16 -11.33 -20.75
N ASN A 286 -2.66 -10.29 -21.41
CA ASN A 286 -2.39 -10.28 -22.85
C ASN A 286 -1.30 -11.29 -23.25
N ARG A 287 -0.26 -11.45 -22.46
CA ARG A 287 0.81 -12.43 -22.69
C ARG A 287 0.27 -13.86 -22.64
N VAL A 288 -0.57 -14.19 -21.66
CA VAL A 288 -1.26 -15.49 -21.59
C VAL A 288 -2.14 -15.73 -22.82
N LEU A 289 -2.90 -14.73 -23.26
CA LEU A 289 -3.71 -14.81 -24.48
C LEU A 289 -2.86 -15.04 -25.73
N ASN A 290 -1.62 -14.57 -25.76
CA ASN A 290 -0.66 -14.80 -26.85
C ASN A 290 0.07 -16.15 -26.75
N GLY A 291 -0.25 -16.96 -25.72
CA GLY A 291 0.33 -18.29 -25.50
C GLY A 291 1.78 -18.24 -25.03
N GLU A 292 2.15 -17.17 -24.32
CA GLU A 292 3.39 -17.10 -23.59
C GLU A 292 3.23 -17.89 -22.29
N GLU A 293 4.15 -18.80 -22.02
CA GLU A 293 4.28 -19.40 -20.71
C GLU A 293 4.97 -18.36 -19.82
N ILE A 294 4.25 -17.81 -18.85
CA ILE A 294 4.83 -16.95 -17.84
C ILE A 294 5.41 -17.93 -16.80
N ASP A 295 6.74 -18.03 -16.73
CA ASP A 295 7.45 -18.95 -15.86
C ASP A 295 7.11 -18.68 -14.39
N GLY A 296 6.23 -19.51 -13.81
CA GLY A 296 5.87 -19.46 -12.39
C GLY A 296 6.98 -19.93 -11.44
N GLN A 297 8.14 -20.38 -11.97
CA GLN A 297 9.27 -20.81 -11.13
C GLN A 297 9.89 -19.68 -10.31
N SER A 298 9.74 -18.41 -10.74
CA SER A 298 10.26 -17.29 -9.95
C SER A 298 9.38 -16.88 -8.78
N LEU A 299 8.10 -17.26 -8.76
CA LEU A 299 7.18 -16.92 -7.67
C LEU A 299 7.19 -17.97 -6.55
N THR A 300 7.29 -19.25 -6.87
CA THR A 300 7.48 -20.27 -5.84
C THR A 300 8.82 -20.12 -5.11
N GLU A 301 9.83 -19.53 -5.76
CA GLU A 301 11.09 -19.19 -5.10
C GLU A 301 11.05 -17.83 -4.39
N LYS A 302 10.22 -16.85 -4.85
CA LYS A 302 10.09 -15.53 -4.22
C LYS A 302 8.98 -15.42 -3.19
N ILE A 303 7.95 -16.26 -3.24
CA ILE A 303 6.95 -16.39 -2.15
C ILE A 303 7.57 -17.09 -0.94
N SER A 304 8.64 -17.89 -1.16
CA SER A 304 9.49 -18.43 -0.08
C SER A 304 10.65 -17.50 0.30
N SER A 305 10.82 -16.39 -0.35
CA SER A 305 11.76 -15.32 -0.01
C SER A 305 11.03 -13.99 0.12
N SER A 306 10.16 -13.85 1.12
CA SER A 306 10.01 -12.59 1.82
C SER A 306 11.42 -12.20 2.28
N PRO A 307 11.84 -10.94 2.18
CA PRO A 307 13.05 -10.50 2.86
C PRO A 307 12.73 -10.49 4.36
N SER A 308 12.79 -11.67 4.93
CA SER A 308 12.78 -11.87 6.36
C SER A 308 14.08 -12.54 6.70
N ALA A 309 14.82 -11.90 7.55
CA ALA A 309 15.92 -12.49 8.30
C ALA A 309 17.14 -12.96 7.47
N SER A 310 17.79 -12.09 6.71
CA SER A 310 19.17 -12.36 6.28
C SER A 310 20.21 -11.43 6.89
N GLU A 311 19.84 -10.48 7.75
CA GLU A 311 20.83 -9.64 8.45
C GLU A 311 20.91 -9.87 9.97
N ASN A 312 19.89 -10.44 10.63
CA ASN A 312 19.86 -10.63 12.10
C ASN A 312 20.20 -12.05 12.60
N VAL A 313 20.76 -12.93 11.77
CA VAL A 313 21.24 -14.26 12.20
C VAL A 313 22.40 -14.17 13.21
N PHE A 314 22.90 -12.98 13.51
CA PHE A 314 24.05 -12.77 14.38
C PHE A 314 23.72 -12.58 15.88
N GLU A 315 22.46 -12.33 16.26
CA GLU A 315 22.09 -12.15 17.68
C GLU A 315 21.78 -13.47 18.40
N PHE A 316 21.29 -14.50 17.70
CA PHE A 316 21.13 -15.83 18.30
C PHE A 316 22.39 -16.66 18.09
N GLY A 317 23.34 -16.56 19.05
CA GLY A 317 24.64 -17.19 19.00
C GLY A 317 24.63 -18.65 19.51
N PRO A 318 25.79 -19.36 19.44
CA PRO A 318 25.90 -20.75 19.88
C PRO A 318 25.55 -21.00 21.35
N ASP A 319 25.60 -19.95 22.19
CA ASP A 319 25.34 -20.00 23.63
C ASP A 319 23.97 -19.39 24.00
N SER A 320 23.17 -18.96 23.04
CA SER A 320 21.84 -18.40 23.29
C SER A 320 20.85 -19.48 23.71
N VAL A 321 20.03 -19.18 24.73
CA VAL A 321 18.98 -20.07 25.22
C VAL A 321 17.67 -19.69 24.56
N MET A 322 16.93 -20.67 24.02
CA MET A 322 15.63 -20.46 23.43
C MET A 322 14.60 -20.14 24.53
N GLU A 323 14.02 -18.96 24.51
CA GLU A 323 13.11 -18.48 25.54
C GLU A 323 11.63 -18.67 25.14
N PHE A 324 11.29 -18.49 23.86
CA PHE A 324 9.90 -18.46 23.37
C PHE A 324 9.47 -19.62 22.47
N GLY A 325 10.37 -20.53 22.11
CA GLY A 325 10.06 -21.67 21.25
C GLY A 325 9.87 -21.32 19.78
N TYR A 326 9.08 -22.12 19.08
CA TYR A 326 8.81 -21.99 17.63
C TYR A 326 7.33 -21.76 17.36
N CYS A 327 7.03 -20.79 16.51
CA CYS A 327 5.75 -20.70 15.81
C CYS A 327 5.73 -21.77 14.72
N THR A 328 4.80 -22.72 14.82
CA THR A 328 4.70 -23.86 13.91
C THR A 328 3.34 -23.86 13.22
N GLU A 329 3.33 -23.64 11.91
CA GLU A 329 2.14 -23.66 11.08
C GLU A 329 2.23 -24.77 10.04
N CYS A 330 1.13 -25.50 9.84
CA CYS A 330 1.06 -26.54 8.81
C CYS A 330 -0.29 -26.58 8.12
N LEU A 331 -0.26 -26.85 6.81
CA LEU A 331 -1.40 -27.33 6.05
C LEU A 331 -1.21 -28.84 5.79
N LEU A 332 -2.06 -29.64 6.38
CA LEU A 332 -2.04 -31.10 6.29
C LEU A 332 -3.18 -31.58 5.39
N ARG A 333 -2.89 -32.29 4.32
CA ARG A 333 -3.90 -33.01 3.54
C ARG A 333 -4.10 -34.40 4.13
N LEU A 334 -5.27 -34.66 4.68
CA LEU A 334 -5.68 -35.97 5.16
C LEU A 334 -5.74 -36.99 3.99
N GLN A 335 -5.34 -38.22 4.25
CA GLN A 335 -5.33 -39.29 3.25
C GLN A 335 -6.22 -40.46 3.70
N ASN A 336 -7.13 -40.89 2.83
CA ASN A 336 -8.00 -42.06 3.10
C ASN A 336 -7.22 -43.36 3.42
N ALA A 337 -5.97 -43.43 3.00
CA ALA A 337 -5.09 -44.57 3.34
C ALA A 337 -4.59 -44.52 4.79
N LYS A 338 -4.69 -43.38 5.47
CA LYS A 338 -4.13 -43.15 6.81
C LYS A 338 -5.20 -42.86 7.87
N THR A 339 -6.31 -42.25 7.49
CA THR A 339 -7.40 -41.87 8.41
C THR A 339 -8.72 -41.81 7.66
N ASP A 340 -9.81 -41.97 8.39
CA ASP A 340 -11.15 -41.62 7.89
C ASP A 340 -11.27 -40.08 7.87
N ILE A 341 -11.36 -39.50 6.67
CA ILE A 341 -11.38 -38.04 6.49
C ILE A 341 -12.63 -37.43 7.11
N ASP A 342 -13.78 -38.11 6.95
CA ASP A 342 -15.06 -37.56 7.42
C ASP A 342 -15.20 -37.62 8.95
N ALA A 343 -14.61 -38.66 9.54
CA ALA A 343 -14.61 -38.88 10.99
C ALA A 343 -13.35 -38.36 11.70
N PHE A 344 -12.52 -37.55 11.05
CA PHE A 344 -11.28 -37.02 11.64
C PHE A 344 -11.56 -36.12 12.85
N ASP A 345 -10.97 -36.50 13.99
CA ASP A 345 -11.16 -35.84 15.27
C ASP A 345 -10.23 -34.60 15.41
N VAL A 346 -10.77 -33.42 15.06
CA VAL A 346 -10.05 -32.14 15.18
C VAL A 346 -9.86 -31.75 16.65
N GLU A 347 -10.80 -32.07 17.52
CA GLU A 347 -10.70 -31.75 18.96
C GLU A 347 -9.63 -32.62 19.65
N GLY A 348 -9.51 -33.89 19.24
CA GLY A 348 -8.39 -34.74 19.65
C GLY A 348 -7.04 -34.21 19.19
N LEU A 349 -6.97 -33.65 17.98
CA LEU A 349 -5.77 -32.96 17.49
C LEU A 349 -5.45 -31.72 18.34
N LYS A 350 -6.42 -30.83 18.61
CA LYS A 350 -6.24 -29.67 19.48
C LYS A 350 -5.76 -30.07 20.87
N ALA A 351 -6.36 -31.08 21.48
CA ALA A 351 -5.94 -31.60 22.77
C ALA A 351 -4.49 -32.12 22.77
N PHE A 352 -4.06 -32.76 21.67
CA PHE A 352 -2.67 -33.17 21.50
C PHE A 352 -1.73 -31.95 21.38
N LEU A 353 -2.08 -30.96 20.58
CA LEU A 353 -1.29 -29.75 20.43
C LEU A 353 -1.17 -28.99 21.75
N ALA A 354 -2.25 -28.94 22.55
CA ALA A 354 -2.26 -28.32 23.87
C ALA A 354 -1.32 -29.02 24.88
N SER A 355 -0.96 -30.27 24.63
CA SER A 355 0.05 -30.98 25.45
C SER A 355 1.49 -30.62 25.08
N LEU A 356 1.71 -29.94 23.95
CA LEU A 356 3.03 -29.59 23.42
C LEU A 356 3.33 -28.10 23.45
N GLY A 357 2.29 -27.24 23.56
CA GLY A 357 2.46 -25.81 23.47
C GLY A 357 1.16 -25.03 23.69
N ASP A 358 1.17 -23.77 23.31
CA ASP A 358 0.06 -22.83 23.45
C ASP A 358 -0.31 -22.16 22.10
N SER A 359 -1.19 -21.16 22.13
CA SER A 359 -1.63 -20.41 20.93
C SER A 359 -2.14 -21.31 19.82
N ILE A 360 -2.99 -22.30 20.17
CA ILE A 360 -3.39 -23.37 19.29
C ILE A 360 -4.57 -22.96 18.43
N VAL A 361 -4.37 -23.04 17.12
CA VAL A 361 -5.44 -22.96 16.13
C VAL A 361 -5.42 -24.25 15.31
N ALA A 362 -6.54 -24.97 15.25
CA ALA A 362 -6.69 -26.10 14.34
C ALA A 362 -8.13 -26.18 13.83
N PHE A 363 -8.29 -26.26 12.52
CA PHE A 363 -9.58 -26.47 11.89
C PHE A 363 -9.43 -27.29 10.61
N LYS A 364 -10.52 -27.98 10.27
CA LYS A 364 -10.61 -28.87 9.10
C LYS A 364 -11.58 -28.27 8.09
N THR A 365 -11.15 -28.22 6.83
CA THR A 365 -12.00 -27.91 5.69
C THR A 365 -11.83 -29.04 4.68
N ASP A 366 -12.88 -29.80 4.42
CA ASP A 366 -12.85 -30.99 3.58
C ASP A 366 -11.75 -32.00 4.00
N SER A 367 -10.75 -32.20 3.15
CA SER A 367 -9.60 -33.08 3.40
C SER A 367 -8.35 -32.34 3.89
N ILE A 368 -8.44 -31.03 4.18
CA ILE A 368 -7.33 -30.20 4.61
C ILE A 368 -7.51 -29.80 6.06
N VAL A 369 -6.48 -29.97 6.86
CA VAL A 369 -6.39 -29.45 8.24
C VAL A 369 -5.35 -28.35 8.25
N LYS A 370 -5.74 -27.14 8.65
CA LYS A 370 -4.81 -26.08 9.01
C LYS A 370 -4.58 -26.12 10.51
N LEU A 371 -3.32 -26.03 10.90
CA LEU A 371 -2.95 -25.94 12.31
C LEU A 371 -1.86 -24.88 12.52
N HIS A 372 -1.88 -24.29 13.71
CA HIS A 372 -0.91 -23.37 14.24
C HIS A 372 -0.70 -23.68 15.72
N VAL A 373 0.53 -23.66 16.19
CA VAL A 373 0.88 -23.87 17.61
C VAL A 373 2.23 -23.24 17.91
N HIS A 374 2.35 -22.61 19.09
CA HIS A 374 3.62 -22.18 19.65
C HIS A 374 4.19 -23.31 20.51
N THR A 375 5.35 -23.87 20.16
CA THR A 375 5.91 -25.04 20.82
C THR A 375 7.43 -25.05 20.81
N PHE A 376 8.02 -25.64 21.86
CA PHE A 376 9.47 -25.93 21.88
C PHE A 376 9.85 -27.19 21.11
N THR A 377 8.86 -27.99 20.66
CA THR A 377 9.08 -29.30 20.05
C THR A 377 8.29 -29.45 18.74
N PRO A 378 8.57 -28.61 17.71
CA PRO A 378 7.85 -28.63 16.44
C PRO A 378 7.94 -29.99 15.73
N GLU A 379 9.03 -30.74 15.94
CA GLU A 379 9.21 -32.09 15.39
C GLU A 379 8.12 -33.07 15.86
N LYS A 380 7.62 -32.94 17.09
CA LYS A 380 6.54 -33.78 17.61
C LYS A 380 5.19 -33.47 16.97
N VAL A 381 4.95 -32.19 16.67
CA VAL A 381 3.76 -31.75 15.92
C VAL A 381 3.76 -32.38 14.54
N LEU A 382 4.88 -32.28 13.83
CA LEU A 382 5.03 -32.86 12.49
C LEU A 382 4.91 -34.40 12.51
N GLU A 383 5.57 -35.09 13.46
CA GLU A 383 5.49 -36.52 13.60
C GLU A 383 4.04 -36.99 13.84
N HIS A 384 3.30 -36.30 14.69
CA HIS A 384 1.91 -36.62 14.98
C HIS A 384 0.99 -36.43 13.78
N CYS A 385 1.08 -35.28 13.14
CA CYS A 385 0.22 -34.92 12.00
C CYS A 385 0.46 -35.82 10.78
N ARG A 386 1.70 -36.24 10.53
CA ARG A 386 2.05 -37.14 9.41
C ARG A 386 1.37 -38.48 9.45
N LYS A 387 0.87 -38.92 10.62
CA LYS A 387 0.10 -40.16 10.77
C LYS A 387 -1.23 -40.10 10.02
N TYR A 388 -1.78 -38.92 9.80
CA TYR A 388 -3.11 -38.70 9.20
C TYR A 388 -3.07 -38.32 7.73
N GLY A 389 -1.92 -37.77 7.25
CA GLY A 389 -1.84 -37.24 5.89
C GLY A 389 -0.43 -36.88 5.45
N GLU A 390 -0.36 -36.01 4.44
CA GLU A 390 0.88 -35.42 3.96
C GLU A 390 0.76 -33.88 4.02
N PHE A 391 1.87 -33.22 4.33
CA PHE A 391 1.91 -31.77 4.42
C PHE A 391 1.88 -31.13 3.04
N LEU A 392 1.04 -30.12 2.88
CA LEU A 392 1.05 -29.24 1.73
C LEU A 392 2.01 -28.07 1.96
N THR A 393 2.04 -27.55 3.20
CA THR A 393 2.92 -26.47 3.62
C THR A 393 3.35 -26.68 5.06
N ILE A 394 4.60 -26.34 5.37
CA ILE A 394 5.15 -26.30 6.72
C ILE A 394 5.89 -24.97 6.85
N LYS A 395 5.57 -24.20 7.91
CA LYS A 395 6.29 -22.98 8.30
C LYS A 395 6.68 -23.14 9.77
N ILE A 396 7.96 -22.99 10.07
CA ILE A 396 8.48 -23.04 11.45
C ILE A 396 9.42 -21.86 11.62
N GLU A 397 9.10 -20.97 12.54
CA GLU A 397 9.87 -19.77 12.83
C GLU A 397 10.31 -19.78 14.30
N ASN A 398 11.55 -19.37 14.57
CA ASN A 398 12.07 -19.25 15.93
C ASN A 398 11.59 -17.92 16.54
N MET A 399 10.67 -17.98 17.51
CA MET A 399 10.10 -16.80 18.13
C MET A 399 11.09 -16.05 19.04
N SER A 400 12.14 -16.72 19.53
CA SER A 400 13.20 -16.06 20.29
C SER A 400 14.04 -15.12 19.42
N VAL A 401 14.11 -15.36 18.10
CA VAL A 401 14.74 -14.44 17.14
C VAL A 401 13.82 -13.25 16.85
N GLN A 402 12.50 -13.47 16.78
CA GLN A 402 11.52 -12.40 16.57
C GLN A 402 11.35 -11.51 17.83
N HIS A 403 11.55 -12.06 19.04
CA HIS A 403 11.45 -11.30 20.29
C HIS A 403 12.73 -10.56 20.68
N SER A 404 13.90 -10.95 20.19
CA SER A 404 15.14 -10.20 20.41
C SER A 404 15.16 -8.85 19.66
N GLU A 405 14.28 -8.67 18.67
CA GLU A 405 14.02 -7.38 18.03
C GLU A 405 13.16 -6.44 18.92
N ASN A 406 12.55 -6.94 20.00
CA ASN A 406 11.58 -6.22 20.83
C ASN A 406 11.95 -6.15 22.34
N SER A 407 13.13 -6.53 22.76
CA SER A 407 13.44 -6.56 24.20
C SER A 407 14.82 -6.07 24.57
N GLU A 408 15.02 -4.77 24.58
CA GLU A 408 15.71 -4.07 25.67
C GLU A 408 14.69 -3.14 26.31
N ASP A 409 13.88 -3.63 27.23
CA ASP A 409 13.59 -3.05 28.52
C ASP A 409 12.38 -3.69 29.22
N LYS A 410 12.69 -4.19 30.46
CA LYS A 410 11.81 -4.31 31.62
C LYS A 410 10.53 -5.16 31.55
N LYS A 411 10.67 -6.27 32.31
CA LYS A 411 9.61 -6.99 33.02
C LYS A 411 8.57 -6.06 33.61
N GLU A 412 7.36 -6.14 33.09
CA GLU A 412 6.15 -6.12 33.89
C GLU A 412 5.11 -6.98 33.19
N ASP A 413 4.68 -8.04 33.86
CA ASP A 413 3.61 -8.94 33.46
C ASP A 413 2.32 -8.14 33.19
N THR A 414 1.98 -7.91 31.93
CA THR A 414 0.58 -7.73 31.55
C THR A 414 0.21 -8.89 30.65
N GLU A 415 -0.47 -9.89 31.22
CA GLU A 415 -1.18 -10.92 30.48
C GLU A 415 -2.03 -10.26 29.40
N LYS A 416 -1.62 -10.39 28.11
CA LYS A 416 -2.54 -10.18 26.99
C LYS A 416 -3.63 -11.25 27.12
N LYS A 417 -4.77 -10.87 27.70
CA LYS A 417 -5.97 -11.70 27.59
C LYS A 417 -6.28 -11.88 26.10
N PRO A 418 -6.52 -13.12 25.63
CA PRO A 418 -7.06 -13.32 24.31
C PRO A 418 -8.32 -12.46 24.16
N ILE A 419 -8.44 -11.70 23.09
CA ILE A 419 -9.69 -10.98 22.78
C ILE A 419 -10.71 -12.09 22.45
N GLU A 420 -11.51 -12.48 23.45
CA GLU A 420 -12.62 -13.41 23.24
C GLU A 420 -13.66 -12.72 22.36
N ALA A 421 -14.06 -13.37 21.28
CA ALA A 421 -15.23 -12.95 20.52
C ALA A 421 -16.41 -12.80 21.49
N PRO A 422 -17.25 -11.74 21.33
CA PRO A 422 -18.38 -11.49 22.25
C PRO A 422 -19.25 -12.73 22.37
N LYS A 423 -19.61 -13.09 23.59
CA LYS A 423 -20.56 -14.20 23.81
C LYS A 423 -21.91 -13.80 23.28
N PRO A 424 -22.67 -14.69 22.62
CA PRO A 424 -23.93 -14.38 21.95
C PRO A 424 -25.02 -13.77 22.84
N ASP A 425 -24.86 -13.80 24.17
CA ASP A 425 -25.84 -13.35 25.15
C ASP A 425 -25.44 -12.05 25.91
N GLU A 426 -24.34 -11.39 25.56
CA GLU A 426 -23.98 -10.12 26.17
C GLU A 426 -24.69 -8.95 25.45
N PRO A 427 -25.31 -8.00 26.21
CA PRO A 427 -25.93 -6.84 25.60
C PRO A 427 -24.87 -5.98 24.88
N LYS A 428 -25.18 -5.50 23.69
CA LYS A 428 -24.31 -4.62 22.93
C LYS A 428 -24.03 -3.31 23.70
N LYS A 429 -22.80 -2.84 23.68
CA LYS A 429 -22.48 -1.47 24.08
C LYS A 429 -23.13 -0.48 23.10
N PRO A 430 -23.48 0.74 23.52
CA PRO A 430 -23.92 1.76 22.58
C PRO A 430 -22.86 2.06 21.50
N TYR A 431 -21.61 2.19 21.94
CA TYR A 431 -20.46 2.58 21.08
C TYR A 431 -19.28 1.67 21.28
N GLY A 432 -18.55 1.44 20.21
CA GLY A 432 -17.24 0.81 20.18
C GLY A 432 -16.27 1.59 19.31
N ILE A 433 -14.98 1.49 19.61
CA ILE A 433 -13.92 2.20 18.87
C ILE A 433 -12.93 1.18 18.31
N VAL A 434 -12.67 1.31 17.01
CA VAL A 434 -11.61 0.59 16.28
C VAL A 434 -10.62 1.61 15.74
N THR A 435 -9.33 1.42 15.97
CA THR A 435 -8.30 2.32 15.43
C THR A 435 -7.20 1.55 14.74
N VAL A 436 -6.55 2.19 13.76
CA VAL A 436 -5.33 1.66 13.15
C VAL A 436 -4.14 2.34 13.80
N SER A 437 -3.19 1.54 14.30
CA SER A 437 -1.93 2.06 14.81
C SER A 437 -0.83 1.00 14.78
N ASN A 438 0.40 1.43 14.91
CA ASN A 438 1.57 0.61 15.18
C ASN A 438 2.43 1.27 16.27
N GLY A 439 3.28 0.48 16.87
CA GLY A 439 4.09 0.90 18.01
C GLY A 439 3.45 0.57 19.36
N PRO A 440 4.19 -0.12 20.23
CA PRO A 440 3.64 -0.64 21.50
C PRO A 440 3.12 0.46 22.42
N GLY A 441 3.79 1.60 22.48
CA GLY A 441 3.35 2.72 23.33
C GLY A 441 2.14 3.43 22.78
N VAL A 442 2.04 3.58 21.46
CA VAL A 442 0.84 4.13 20.81
C VAL A 442 -0.35 3.22 21.04
N ASN A 443 -0.17 1.90 20.90
CA ASN A 443 -1.22 0.91 21.12
C ASN A 443 -1.70 0.94 22.57
N ALA A 444 -0.77 1.04 23.54
CA ALA A 444 -1.10 1.19 24.96
C ALA A 444 -1.93 2.45 25.22
N LEU A 445 -1.50 3.59 24.67
CA LEU A 445 -2.23 4.86 24.78
C LEU A 445 -3.67 4.75 24.25
N PHE A 446 -3.87 4.18 23.08
CA PHE A 446 -5.22 4.00 22.52
C PHE A 446 -6.06 3.04 23.37
N THR A 447 -5.46 2.01 23.93
CA THR A 447 -6.16 1.10 24.86
C THR A 447 -6.59 1.84 26.14
N ASP A 448 -5.74 2.69 26.69
CA ASP A 448 -6.05 3.52 27.87
C ASP A 448 -7.15 4.56 27.57
N LEU A 449 -7.24 5.04 26.33
CA LEU A 449 -8.32 5.91 25.85
C LEU A 449 -9.64 5.16 25.60
N GLY A 450 -9.69 3.84 25.81
CA GLY A 450 -10.91 3.06 25.69
C GLY A 450 -11.17 2.51 24.29
N VAL A 451 -10.16 2.40 23.42
CA VAL A 451 -10.27 1.71 22.14
C VAL A 451 -10.52 0.22 22.37
N ASP A 452 -11.56 -0.32 21.74
CA ASP A 452 -11.96 -1.72 21.89
C ASP A 452 -11.09 -2.69 21.09
N CYS A 453 -10.64 -2.26 19.89
CA CYS A 453 -9.80 -3.08 19.03
C CYS A 453 -8.81 -2.22 18.23
N ILE A 454 -7.56 -2.65 18.21
CA ILE A 454 -6.50 -2.04 17.40
C ILE A 454 -6.25 -2.95 16.20
N VAL A 455 -6.34 -2.39 15.01
CA VAL A 455 -5.89 -3.02 13.76
C VAL A 455 -4.45 -2.62 13.54
N GLU A 456 -3.54 -3.58 13.57
CA GLU A 456 -2.13 -3.29 13.32
C GLU A 456 -1.92 -2.81 11.88
N GLY A 457 -1.28 -1.67 11.74
CA GLY A 457 -1.01 -1.04 10.46
C GLY A 457 -0.56 0.40 10.60
N GLY A 458 -0.08 0.97 9.50
CA GLY A 458 0.46 2.33 9.52
C GLY A 458 0.99 2.71 8.14
N GLN A 459 2.12 3.41 8.10
CA GLN A 459 2.72 3.89 6.84
C GLN A 459 3.35 2.77 6.02
N THR A 460 3.90 1.74 6.66
CA THR A 460 4.58 0.62 5.99
C THR A 460 3.68 -0.55 5.66
N GLN A 461 2.53 -0.66 6.34
CA GLN A 461 1.64 -1.81 6.21
C GLN A 461 0.19 -1.38 6.24
N ASN A 462 -0.48 -1.42 5.08
CA ASN A 462 -1.90 -1.12 5.01
C ASN A 462 -2.73 -2.38 5.35
N PRO A 463 -3.62 -2.32 6.36
CA PRO A 463 -4.57 -3.37 6.64
C PRO A 463 -5.47 -3.65 5.44
N SER A 464 -5.88 -4.90 5.28
CA SER A 464 -6.87 -5.29 4.26
C SER A 464 -8.30 -5.00 4.74
N THR A 465 -9.22 -5.00 3.82
CA THR A 465 -10.66 -4.96 4.13
C THR A 465 -11.06 -6.07 5.12
N ASN A 466 -10.47 -7.27 4.97
CA ASN A 466 -10.72 -8.39 5.88
C ASN A 466 -10.22 -8.15 7.30
N ASP A 467 -9.06 -7.50 7.47
CA ASP A 467 -8.51 -7.19 8.80
C ASP A 467 -9.47 -6.29 9.60
N PHE A 468 -10.17 -5.36 8.91
CA PHE A 468 -11.24 -4.56 9.53
C PHE A 468 -12.49 -5.37 9.86
N LEU A 469 -12.91 -6.28 8.98
CA LEU A 469 -14.06 -7.15 9.25
C LEU A 469 -13.80 -8.04 10.46
N ASP A 470 -12.58 -8.58 10.60
CA ASP A 470 -12.16 -9.36 11.74
C ASP A 470 -12.16 -8.51 13.03
N ALA A 471 -11.67 -7.26 12.96
CA ALA A 471 -11.74 -6.32 14.07
C ALA A 471 -13.18 -6.00 14.48
N PHE A 472 -14.08 -5.73 13.53
CA PHE A 472 -15.50 -5.47 13.82
C PHE A 472 -16.18 -6.67 14.49
N ALA A 473 -15.77 -7.89 14.14
CA ALA A 473 -16.31 -9.11 14.75
C ALA A 473 -15.96 -9.24 16.24
N THR A 474 -14.89 -8.57 16.72
CA THR A 474 -14.50 -8.57 18.13
C THR A 474 -15.21 -7.52 18.96
N VAL A 475 -15.81 -6.49 18.32
CA VAL A 475 -16.43 -5.35 18.99
C VAL A 475 -17.94 -5.56 19.13
N ASN A 476 -18.44 -5.78 20.36
CA ASN A 476 -19.86 -5.97 20.64
C ASN A 476 -20.58 -4.62 20.88
N ALA A 477 -20.81 -3.84 19.82
CA ALA A 477 -21.43 -2.53 19.88
C ALA A 477 -22.55 -2.35 18.86
N GLU A 478 -23.45 -1.38 19.10
CA GLU A 478 -24.49 -0.98 18.13
C GLU A 478 -23.90 -0.05 17.05
N HIS A 479 -23.01 0.84 17.47
CA HIS A 479 -22.25 1.75 16.61
C HIS A 479 -20.75 1.55 16.81
N ILE A 480 -19.99 1.47 15.72
CA ILE A 480 -18.52 1.33 15.74
C ILE A 480 -17.91 2.56 15.06
N PHE A 481 -17.10 3.32 15.77
CA PHE A 481 -16.29 4.39 15.22
C PHE A 481 -14.93 3.84 14.80
N VAL A 482 -14.54 4.06 13.55
CA VAL A 482 -13.28 3.55 12.98
C VAL A 482 -12.36 4.70 12.66
N PHE A 483 -11.14 4.67 13.19
CA PHE A 483 -10.10 5.67 12.95
C PHE A 483 -8.96 5.04 12.12
N PRO A 484 -8.92 5.26 10.80
CA PRO A 484 -7.89 4.71 9.92
C PRO A 484 -6.49 5.27 10.16
N ASN A 485 -6.37 6.50 10.64
CA ASN A 485 -5.12 7.23 10.95
C ASN A 485 -4.12 7.30 9.79
N ASN A 486 -4.57 6.99 8.59
CA ASN A 486 -3.81 7.09 7.35
C ASN A 486 -4.78 7.25 6.17
N GLY A 487 -4.53 8.24 5.30
CA GLY A 487 -5.36 8.48 4.12
C GLY A 487 -5.39 7.30 3.14
N ASN A 488 -4.37 6.44 3.11
CA ASN A 488 -4.32 5.25 2.25
C ASN A 488 -5.19 4.10 2.79
N ILE A 489 -5.48 4.11 4.08
CA ILE A 489 -6.25 3.05 4.75
C ILE A 489 -7.76 3.36 4.74
N PHE A 490 -8.14 4.65 4.62
CA PHE A 490 -9.53 5.10 4.68
C PHE A 490 -10.48 4.33 3.75
N MET A 491 -10.04 4.06 2.51
CA MET A 491 -10.87 3.36 1.53
C MET A 491 -11.11 1.90 1.92
N ALA A 492 -10.11 1.20 2.45
CA ALA A 492 -10.25 -0.18 2.92
C ALA A 492 -11.17 -0.28 4.13
N ALA A 493 -11.04 0.64 5.10
CA ALA A 493 -11.96 0.76 6.24
C ALA A 493 -13.40 1.05 5.80
N SER A 494 -13.58 1.97 4.83
CA SER A 494 -14.90 2.29 4.30
C SER A 494 -15.54 1.11 3.56
N GLN A 495 -14.75 0.38 2.77
CA GLN A 495 -15.20 -0.83 2.10
C GLN A 495 -15.62 -1.93 3.10
N ALA A 496 -14.89 -2.08 4.21
CA ALA A 496 -15.25 -3.00 5.27
C ALA A 496 -16.55 -2.57 5.98
N ALA A 497 -16.71 -1.26 6.23
CA ALA A 497 -17.92 -0.70 6.81
C ALA A 497 -19.17 -0.99 5.96
N ASP A 498 -19.05 -0.88 4.64
CA ASP A 498 -20.14 -1.18 3.69
C ASP A 498 -20.51 -2.69 3.65
N LEU A 499 -19.57 -3.56 4.00
CA LEU A 499 -19.78 -5.02 4.03
C LEU A 499 -20.28 -5.53 5.39
N TRP A 500 -20.19 -4.72 6.47
CA TRP A 500 -20.54 -5.12 7.82
C TRP A 500 -22.00 -4.87 8.15
N GLU A 501 -22.77 -5.94 8.46
CA GLU A 501 -24.22 -5.86 8.71
C GLU A 501 -24.60 -5.87 10.20
N ASN A 502 -23.68 -6.28 11.11
CA ASN A 502 -24.02 -6.54 12.51
C ASN A 502 -24.05 -5.29 13.40
N ALA A 503 -23.45 -4.18 12.96
CA ALA A 503 -23.43 -2.88 13.64
C ALA A 503 -23.41 -1.76 12.59
N LYS A 504 -23.74 -0.54 13.00
CA LYS A 504 -23.52 0.65 12.18
C LYS A 504 -22.06 1.10 12.32
N VAL A 505 -21.30 1.02 11.25
CA VAL A 505 -19.89 1.43 11.24
C VAL A 505 -19.78 2.85 10.70
N HIS A 506 -19.05 3.70 11.43
CA HIS A 506 -18.78 5.10 11.09
C HIS A 506 -17.28 5.29 10.92
N VAL A 507 -16.82 5.45 9.69
CA VAL A 507 -15.40 5.70 9.41
C VAL A 507 -15.10 7.19 9.58
N ILE A 508 -14.34 7.51 10.61
CA ILE A 508 -13.92 8.88 10.93
C ILE A 508 -12.69 9.22 10.08
N PRO A 509 -12.67 10.33 9.32
CA PRO A 509 -11.64 10.58 8.32
C PRO A 509 -10.31 11.08 8.93
N SER A 510 -9.79 10.38 9.95
CA SER A 510 -8.47 10.62 10.51
C SER A 510 -7.38 10.25 9.50
N LYS A 511 -6.55 11.23 9.12
CA LYS A 511 -5.50 11.08 8.09
C LYS A 511 -4.15 10.74 8.67
N ASN A 512 -4.01 10.86 9.98
CA ASN A 512 -2.80 10.58 10.73
C ASN A 512 -3.12 10.26 12.19
N ILE A 513 -2.12 9.77 12.90
CA ILE A 513 -2.26 9.32 14.28
C ILE A 513 -2.64 10.46 15.23
N GLY A 514 -2.15 11.68 14.97
CA GLY A 514 -2.48 12.86 15.78
C GLY A 514 -3.96 13.21 15.69
N MET A 515 -4.54 13.19 14.49
CA MET A 515 -5.98 13.40 14.31
C MET A 515 -6.81 12.35 15.04
N GLY A 516 -6.42 11.05 14.95
CA GLY A 516 -7.11 9.97 15.64
C GLY A 516 -7.01 10.11 17.16
N TYR A 517 -5.82 10.42 17.66
CA TYR A 517 -5.56 10.63 19.07
C TYR A 517 -6.46 11.73 19.66
N VAL A 518 -6.45 12.92 19.04
CA VAL A 518 -7.22 14.05 19.53
C VAL A 518 -8.73 13.82 19.38
N ALA A 519 -9.17 13.20 18.29
CA ALA A 519 -10.59 12.90 18.09
C ALA A 519 -11.12 11.89 19.14
N ILE A 520 -10.34 10.85 19.47
CA ILE A 520 -10.73 9.85 20.48
C ILE A 520 -10.70 10.45 21.88
N SER A 521 -9.63 11.20 22.22
CA SER A 521 -9.49 11.81 23.55
C SER A 521 -10.53 12.89 23.85
N SER A 522 -11.05 13.57 22.82
CA SER A 522 -12.04 14.64 22.94
C SER A 522 -13.49 14.15 22.94
N ALA A 523 -13.76 12.92 22.48
CA ALA A 523 -15.12 12.44 22.25
C ALA A 523 -15.87 12.14 23.56
N ASP A 524 -17.05 12.74 23.73
CA ASP A 524 -17.99 12.37 24.80
C ASP A 524 -18.92 11.25 24.33
N LEU A 525 -18.55 10.01 24.65
CA LEU A 525 -19.36 8.80 24.34
C LEU A 525 -20.52 8.56 25.29
N SER A 526 -20.80 9.46 26.24
CA SER A 526 -21.97 9.36 27.13
C SER A 526 -23.26 9.88 26.47
N GLY A 527 -23.14 10.61 25.34
CA GLY A 527 -24.24 11.12 24.54
C GLY A 527 -25.01 10.03 23.79
N GLU A 528 -26.30 10.26 23.54
CA GLU A 528 -27.14 9.34 22.74
C GLU A 528 -27.18 9.74 21.24
N ASP A 529 -26.70 10.92 20.88
CA ASP A 529 -26.74 11.45 19.50
C ASP A 529 -25.41 11.16 18.77
N VAL A 530 -25.44 10.12 17.95
CA VAL A 530 -24.29 9.66 17.14
C VAL A 530 -23.74 10.75 16.21
N GLU A 531 -24.63 11.53 15.60
CA GLU A 531 -24.24 12.59 14.67
C GLU A 531 -23.53 13.75 15.40
N ALA A 532 -23.96 14.04 16.62
CA ALA A 532 -23.28 15.02 17.48
C ALA A 532 -21.87 14.54 17.88
N ILE A 533 -21.74 13.29 18.25
CA ILE A 533 -20.41 12.69 18.58
C ILE A 533 -19.49 12.74 17.38
N ILE A 534 -19.97 12.33 16.19
CA ILE A 534 -19.17 12.41 14.94
C ILE A 534 -18.78 13.86 14.61
N ALA A 535 -19.69 14.81 14.80
CA ALA A 535 -19.40 16.23 14.58
C ALA A 535 -18.30 16.72 15.53
N GLU A 536 -18.35 16.37 16.81
CA GLU A 536 -17.34 16.71 17.80
C GLU A 536 -15.96 16.16 17.43
N MET A 537 -15.88 14.85 17.10
CA MET A 537 -14.66 14.21 16.61
C MET A 537 -14.08 14.93 15.39
N ASN A 538 -14.92 15.25 14.41
CA ASN A 538 -14.50 15.99 13.21
C ASN A 538 -14.02 17.41 13.52
N ASP A 539 -14.64 18.10 14.46
CA ASP A 539 -14.23 19.45 14.87
C ASP A 539 -12.93 19.43 15.67
N ALA A 540 -12.71 18.40 16.49
CA ALA A 540 -11.44 18.19 17.19
C ALA A 540 -10.30 18.00 16.17
N MET A 541 -10.48 17.15 15.16
CA MET A 541 -9.46 16.93 14.12
C MET A 541 -9.09 18.18 13.32
N LYS A 542 -10.00 19.13 13.13
CA LYS A 542 -9.71 20.39 12.42
C LYS A 542 -8.76 21.31 13.17
N ARG A 543 -8.67 21.17 14.49
CA ARG A 543 -7.78 21.95 15.34
C ARG A 543 -6.37 21.40 15.43
N VAL A 544 -6.13 20.20 14.91
CA VAL A 544 -4.84 19.54 14.96
C VAL A 544 -3.98 19.92 13.77
N THR A 545 -2.71 20.23 14.03
CA THR A 545 -1.65 20.31 13.03
C THR A 545 -0.61 19.25 13.35
N THR A 546 -0.29 18.36 12.40
CA THR A 546 0.64 17.25 12.64
C THR A 546 1.93 17.46 11.85
N GLY A 547 3.07 17.35 12.53
CA GLY A 547 4.40 17.38 11.95
C GLY A 547 5.12 16.04 12.07
N TYR A 548 6.04 15.77 11.13
CA TYR A 548 6.81 14.53 11.08
C TYR A 548 8.26 14.80 10.77
N ILE A 549 9.15 14.06 11.40
CA ILE A 549 10.56 13.99 11.01
C ILE A 549 10.78 12.68 10.25
N SER A 550 11.43 12.75 9.10
CA SER A 550 11.74 11.57 8.27
C SER A 550 13.08 11.75 7.55
N PRO A 551 13.85 10.68 7.33
CA PRO A 551 15.04 10.76 6.46
C PRO A 551 14.60 10.91 4.99
N SER A 552 15.37 11.71 4.21
CA SER A 552 15.19 11.78 2.77
C SER A 552 15.93 10.64 2.09
N ILE A 553 15.24 9.95 1.17
CA ILE A 553 15.79 8.81 0.41
C ILE A 553 16.33 9.20 -0.97
N ARG A 554 16.28 10.48 -1.35
CA ARG A 554 16.75 10.98 -2.66
C ARG A 554 16.94 12.48 -2.67
N ASP A 555 17.70 12.95 -3.66
CA ASP A 555 17.79 14.36 -3.97
C ASP A 555 16.45 14.89 -4.57
N ALA A 556 15.97 16.01 -4.08
CA ALA A 556 14.78 16.67 -4.57
C ALA A 556 14.87 18.20 -4.40
N GLU A 557 14.08 18.96 -5.16
CA GLU A 557 13.85 20.39 -4.94
C GLU A 557 12.34 20.59 -4.86
N MET A 558 11.83 20.93 -3.68
CA MET A 558 10.39 21.02 -3.41
C MET A 558 10.06 22.28 -2.62
N ASN A 559 9.03 23.01 -3.04
CA ASN A 559 8.61 24.26 -2.41
C ASN A 559 9.75 25.28 -2.20
N GLY A 560 10.81 25.21 -3.06
CA GLY A 560 12.01 26.03 -2.92
C GLY A 560 13.03 25.52 -1.89
N ILE A 561 12.80 24.34 -1.31
CA ILE A 561 13.71 23.66 -0.38
C ILE A 561 14.53 22.67 -1.19
N SER A 562 15.86 22.76 -1.05
CA SER A 562 16.79 21.80 -1.63
C SER A 562 17.00 20.67 -0.61
N ILE A 563 16.76 19.45 -1.02
CA ILE A 563 16.83 18.24 -0.21
C ILE A 563 17.91 17.35 -0.81
N ALA A 564 18.87 16.89 -0.01
CA ALA A 564 19.83 15.88 -0.41
C ALA A 564 19.45 14.50 0.15
N GLU A 565 19.84 13.44 -0.56
CA GLU A 565 19.72 12.07 -0.04
C GLU A 565 20.45 11.93 1.29
N GLY A 566 19.76 11.44 2.31
CA GLY A 566 20.26 11.32 3.68
C GLY A 566 20.03 12.54 4.57
N ASP A 567 19.53 13.66 4.04
CA ASP A 567 19.07 14.77 4.87
C ASP A 567 17.85 14.35 5.69
N THR A 568 17.62 15.03 6.80
CA THR A 568 16.39 14.90 7.58
C THR A 568 15.39 15.96 7.17
N ILE A 569 14.20 15.55 6.76
CA ILE A 569 13.12 16.43 6.33
C ILE A 569 12.07 16.57 7.42
N GLY A 570 11.53 17.78 7.56
CA GLY A 570 10.34 18.07 8.36
C GLY A 570 9.13 18.27 7.45
N ILE A 571 8.04 17.61 7.81
CA ILE A 571 6.79 17.60 7.06
C ILE A 571 5.65 18.10 7.94
N ILE A 572 4.84 19.04 7.45
CA ILE A 572 3.59 19.47 8.08
C ILE A 572 2.45 19.19 7.11
N ASP A 573 1.44 18.45 7.54
CA ASP A 573 0.21 18.16 6.78
C ASP A 573 0.42 17.64 5.34
N LYS A 574 1.54 17.04 4.98
CA LYS A 574 1.97 16.56 3.66
C LYS A 574 2.90 17.50 2.89
N GLU A 575 3.21 18.68 3.40
CA GLU A 575 4.17 19.57 2.75
C GLU A 575 5.53 19.47 3.44
N ILE A 576 6.60 19.29 2.67
CA ILE A 576 7.96 19.37 3.20
C ILE A 576 8.23 20.86 3.44
N VAL A 577 8.51 21.19 4.71
CA VAL A 577 8.68 22.57 5.17
C VAL A 577 10.12 22.89 5.53
N LEU A 578 10.96 21.88 5.75
CA LEU A 578 12.40 22.05 6.03
C LEU A 578 13.20 20.82 5.61
N SER A 579 14.53 21.00 5.44
CA SER A 579 15.51 19.95 5.25
C SER A 579 16.78 20.34 6.00
N GLN A 580 17.25 19.47 6.88
CA GLN A 580 18.44 19.67 7.72
C GLN A 580 19.33 18.43 7.64
N LYS A 581 20.62 18.59 7.91
CA LYS A 581 21.57 17.48 7.94
C LYS A 581 21.43 16.63 9.19
N GLU A 582 21.22 17.31 10.31
CA GLU A 582 21.12 16.66 11.62
C GLU A 582 19.66 16.56 12.04
N ARG A 583 19.25 15.37 12.51
CA ARG A 583 17.87 15.08 12.96
C ARG A 583 17.44 16.01 14.09
N LYS A 584 18.33 16.30 15.02
CA LYS A 584 18.13 17.24 16.11
C LYS A 584 17.70 18.62 15.62
N ASP A 585 18.44 19.19 14.65
CA ASP A 585 18.14 20.52 14.15
C ASP A 585 16.79 20.57 13.44
N ALA A 586 16.48 19.50 12.68
CA ALA A 586 15.18 19.34 12.04
C ALA A 586 14.02 19.26 13.07
N ALA A 587 14.21 18.48 14.14
CA ALA A 587 13.20 18.32 15.20
C ALA A 587 12.95 19.63 15.96
N HIS A 588 14.03 20.36 16.32
CA HIS A 588 13.93 21.66 16.99
C HIS A 588 13.23 22.72 16.13
N GLU A 589 13.57 22.76 14.83
CA GLU A 589 12.98 23.73 13.89
C GLU A 589 11.52 23.40 13.64
N LEU A 590 11.17 22.12 13.39
CA LEU A 590 9.79 21.70 13.14
C LEU A 590 8.88 21.93 14.35
N ALA A 591 9.34 21.56 15.55
CA ALA A 591 8.60 21.80 16.79
C ALA A 591 8.36 23.30 17.01
N SER A 592 9.37 24.13 16.72
CA SER A 592 9.23 25.59 16.77
C SER A 592 8.20 26.11 15.77
N MET A 593 8.26 25.63 14.52
CA MET A 593 7.29 26.04 13.49
C MET A 593 5.85 25.70 13.89
N LEU A 594 5.64 24.60 14.60
CA LEU A 594 4.31 24.17 15.04
C LEU A 594 3.79 24.98 16.22
N LEU A 595 4.62 25.26 17.22
CA LEU A 595 4.26 26.08 18.38
C LEU A 595 4.14 27.58 18.03
N ASP A 596 4.87 28.04 17.01
CA ASP A 596 4.74 29.42 16.52
C ASP A 596 3.45 29.66 15.70
N ILE A 597 2.63 28.60 15.42
CA ILE A 597 1.30 28.76 14.81
C ILE A 597 0.38 29.42 15.82
N PRO A 598 -0.30 30.54 15.47
CA PRO A 598 -1.25 31.19 16.38
C PRO A 598 -2.32 30.23 16.89
N GLU A 599 -2.65 30.36 18.16
CA GLU A 599 -3.67 29.54 18.87
C GLU A 599 -3.22 28.07 19.16
N LYS A 600 -1.96 27.70 18.91
CA LYS A 600 -1.36 26.46 19.36
C LYS A 600 -0.57 26.71 20.64
N PHE A 601 -0.86 25.93 21.69
CA PHE A 601 -0.23 26.04 22.99
C PHE A 601 0.01 24.69 23.66
N MET A 602 -0.38 23.61 22.97
CA MET A 602 -0.13 22.24 23.41
C MET A 602 0.58 21.47 22.31
N LEU A 603 1.65 20.75 22.66
CA LEU A 603 2.41 19.90 21.75
C LEU A 603 2.56 18.50 22.34
N THR A 604 1.95 17.50 21.72
CA THR A 604 2.21 16.11 22.05
C THR A 604 3.24 15.54 21.07
N VAL A 605 4.33 14.99 21.59
CA VAL A 605 5.43 14.39 20.81
C VAL A 605 5.41 12.89 20.98
N PHE A 606 5.12 12.14 19.93
CA PHE A 606 5.29 10.69 19.90
C PHE A 606 6.73 10.38 19.50
N VAL A 607 7.42 9.63 20.33
CA VAL A 607 8.81 9.21 20.15
C VAL A 607 8.80 7.83 19.50
N GLY A 608 9.39 7.70 18.31
CA GLY A 608 9.44 6.46 17.55
C GLY A 608 10.59 5.55 17.97
N ALA A 609 10.54 4.32 17.48
CA ALA A 609 11.55 3.29 17.80
C ALA A 609 12.98 3.66 17.36
N ASP A 610 13.11 4.51 16.32
CA ASP A 610 14.41 4.97 15.78
C ASP A 610 14.96 6.23 16.46
N ALA A 611 14.24 6.80 17.44
CA ALA A 611 14.71 7.95 18.21
C ALA A 611 15.46 7.50 19.47
N SER A 612 16.65 8.08 19.70
CA SER A 612 17.42 7.78 20.90
C SER A 612 16.93 8.59 22.10
N GLU A 613 17.18 8.08 23.33
CA GLU A 613 16.90 8.79 24.57
C GLU A 613 17.67 10.12 24.69
N GLU A 614 18.85 10.23 24.04
CA GLU A 614 19.60 11.48 23.98
C GLU A 614 18.86 12.51 23.13
N GLU A 615 18.38 12.13 21.94
CA GLU A 615 17.61 13.02 21.05
C GLU A 615 16.31 13.49 21.70
N LYS A 616 15.60 12.59 22.41
CA LYS A 616 14.41 12.91 23.19
C LYS A 616 14.73 13.94 24.28
N SER A 617 15.74 13.65 25.13
CA SER A 617 16.12 14.54 26.24
C SER A 617 16.61 15.92 25.77
N GLU A 618 17.31 15.98 24.62
CA GLU A 618 17.74 17.25 24.02
C GLU A 618 16.53 18.06 23.51
N LEU A 619 15.55 17.41 22.88
CA LEU A 619 14.33 18.05 22.40
C LEU A 619 13.48 18.54 23.59
N GLU A 620 13.35 17.74 24.66
CA GLU A 620 12.66 18.15 25.90
C GLU A 620 13.30 19.39 26.51
N ALA A 621 14.62 19.39 26.65
CA ALA A 621 15.34 20.53 27.20
C ALA A 621 15.20 21.80 26.34
N PHE A 622 15.28 21.67 25.03
CA PHE A 622 15.07 22.76 24.09
C PHE A 622 13.69 23.38 24.18
N LEU A 623 12.64 22.53 24.22
CA LEU A 623 11.26 23.02 24.31
C LEU A 623 10.95 23.65 25.65
N ALA A 624 11.43 23.07 26.75
CA ALA A 624 11.29 23.64 28.09
C ALA A 624 11.99 25.02 28.25
N GLU A 625 13.12 25.24 27.56
CA GLU A 625 13.83 26.52 27.56
C GLU A 625 13.13 27.57 26.71
N LYS A 626 12.71 27.18 25.48
CA LYS A 626 12.22 28.12 24.48
C LYS A 626 10.73 28.43 24.63
N TYR A 627 9.93 27.47 25.11
CA TYR A 627 8.47 27.53 25.21
C TYR A 627 7.99 27.17 26.63
N PRO A 628 8.43 27.91 27.68
CA PRO A 628 8.15 27.58 29.07
C PRO A 628 6.68 27.74 29.47
N ASP A 629 5.88 28.43 28.66
CA ASP A 629 4.47 28.70 28.94
C ASP A 629 3.54 27.73 28.18
N ASP A 630 4.09 26.90 27.27
CA ASP A 630 3.33 25.94 26.45
C ASP A 630 3.34 24.55 27.13
N GLU A 631 2.25 23.79 26.92
CA GLU A 631 2.14 22.42 27.43
C GLU A 631 2.77 21.44 26.45
N VAL A 632 3.84 20.75 26.87
CA VAL A 632 4.55 19.77 26.05
C VAL A 632 4.52 18.41 26.70
N TYR A 633 4.03 17.40 25.98
CA TYR A 633 3.94 16.02 26.42
C TYR A 633 4.74 15.10 25.52
N PHE A 634 5.52 14.19 26.12
CA PHE A 634 6.25 13.16 25.38
C PHE A 634 5.63 11.79 25.66
N ILE A 635 5.40 11.03 24.59
CA ILE A 635 4.85 9.68 24.64
C ILE A 635 5.83 8.77 23.92
N ASP A 636 6.35 7.77 24.61
CA ASP A 636 7.22 6.74 24.04
C ASP A 636 6.35 5.81 23.16
N GLY A 637 6.11 6.22 21.94
CA GLY A 637 5.17 5.58 21.02
C GLY A 637 5.71 4.28 20.45
N GLY A 638 7.02 4.24 20.14
CA GLY A 638 7.68 3.09 19.52
C GLY A 638 7.18 2.82 18.08
N GLN A 639 6.61 3.85 17.40
CA GLN A 639 6.18 3.74 16.03
C GLN A 639 7.35 3.67 15.06
N ASP A 640 7.13 3.00 13.89
CA ASP A 640 8.10 2.91 12.81
C ASP A 640 8.26 4.22 12.05
N ILE A 641 9.25 4.32 11.16
CA ILE A 641 9.52 5.36 10.14
C ILE A 641 9.75 6.76 10.69
N TYR A 642 8.93 7.25 11.61
CA TYR A 642 9.01 8.61 12.11
C TYR A 642 9.65 8.63 13.50
N PRO A 643 10.94 9.04 13.62
CA PRO A 643 11.57 9.22 14.93
C PRO A 643 10.77 10.13 15.86
N PHE A 644 10.14 11.16 15.28
CA PHE A 644 9.25 12.05 16.02
C PHE A 644 8.00 12.38 15.21
N ILE A 645 6.84 12.28 15.85
CA ILE A 645 5.57 12.81 15.35
C ILE A 645 5.10 13.88 16.32
N PHE A 646 4.85 15.07 15.82
CA PHE A 646 4.41 16.23 16.59
C PHE A 646 2.94 16.48 16.34
N VAL A 647 2.17 16.65 17.41
CA VAL A 647 0.74 16.96 17.36
C VAL A 647 0.52 18.27 18.09
N ALA A 648 0.28 19.34 17.37
CA ALA A 648 0.05 20.68 17.90
C ALA A 648 -1.45 20.99 17.96
N GLU A 649 -1.93 21.43 19.13
CA GLU A 649 -3.32 21.78 19.43
C GLU A 649 -3.46 23.21 19.97
#